data_e7c26b673829d2539e484dceb0fd328b
#
_entry.id   e7c26b673829d2539e484dceb0fd328b
#
_cell.length_a   1.000
_cell.length_b   1.000
_cell.length_c   1.000
_cell.angle_alpha   90.00
_cell.angle_beta   90.00
_cell.angle_gamma   90.00
#
_symmetry.space_group_name_H-M   'P 1'
#
loop_
_entity.id
_entity.type
_entity.pdbx_description
1 polymer ?
#
loop_
_entity_poly.entity_id
_entity_poly.type
_entity_poly.pdbx_seq_one_letter_code
_entity_poly.pdbx_strand_id
1 'polypeptide(L)'
;MTNKKRNKTLLIGWDAADWNVVNPLLEKGLMPTLKGLLKKGSHGKIATLNPPLSPILWTSIATGKRAYDHGICGFTEVSENQKSVQAVRGTSRKAAAFWDILNRYDIKTNVVGWWPSHPAERVNGAMISNFYGMCNTPFGEKWPILDETVYPKSLSDLMAELRLHPGELTPAMLKPFFPNSEDLLSDNDEVLRSVMKILGHACSVHNAATWLIENTEWDCTAIYYDAIDHFSHLAMKFHPPKLEGVSDADFKNYNYIIEAAYRFHDMMLDRLLQLAGSDVNVILVSDHGFESGKNRMLALPEQPAAPALEHSPYGVLVCSGPDFKANDKIYGSSLLDICPTLLQLFSIPKGKDMEGQVLKEALKNKSVLESIDSHEEKKTSTQIKQNSDFDATALQQLIDIGYLDNSVLGENAATKTLIENDFYLAQSYLDGGKLNEAIHVMEKVALHQNAEVRHTSFLCKLYLANSDWDNFLKALKQLDESETSSQEIDFLKAQYYFATQKFNEALELFEKISKTSKSAALHHLIAKTYLKLGIYESAKLNFESSLSLNKEIAQNWTELAKLHLGKSEFEEALDLLLDSLDYIFKNPEAHKLIGVCLVKLEHFEDAANALELSLSQNGQQKEVLELLNDLYRTKLKSPQLIRSFQKIESKIVVSGLPRSGTSLIMQLLKAGGISIYTDEKRPSDVNNPKGYYEFESLTRPNSYFELFKDKKAQAFKITYPLIQELPSSFSYKVIVIERNLQSVIFSQNKMKGTSNDALQFNLATGLNQIRETCDAWLNLQTNIKFLKLSYEELLENPTQEIENICVFLDKDLDQEKMLKCIDYNLNRSQH
;
A
#
# COMPACT_ATOMS: atom_id res chain seq x y z
N MET A 1 -21.38 -22.72 18.40
CA MET A 1 -19.96 -22.56 18.16
C MET A 1 -19.21 -23.06 19.37
N THR A 2 -18.40 -24.10 19.24
CA THR A 2 -17.61 -24.66 20.34
C THR A 2 -16.67 -23.61 20.88
N ASN A 3 -16.67 -23.35 22.18
CA ASN A 3 -15.76 -22.44 22.89
C ASN A 3 -14.31 -22.95 22.78
N LYS A 4 -13.70 -22.76 21.62
CA LYS A 4 -12.26 -22.97 21.46
C LYS A 4 -11.56 -21.84 22.22
N LYS A 5 -10.81 -22.16 23.27
CA LYS A 5 -10.02 -21.20 24.05
C LYS A 5 -9.12 -20.44 23.04
N ARG A 6 -9.33 -19.14 22.90
CA ARG A 6 -8.47 -18.26 22.06
C ARG A 6 -7.15 -18.06 22.74
N ASN A 7 -6.06 -18.05 21.98
CA ASN A 7 -4.75 -17.73 22.51
C ASN A 7 -4.62 -16.21 22.66
N LYS A 8 -4.00 -15.77 23.73
CA LYS A 8 -3.63 -14.36 23.91
C LYS A 8 -2.68 -13.92 22.82
N THR A 9 -2.70 -12.63 22.46
CA THR A 9 -1.83 -12.08 21.42
C THR A 9 -1.17 -10.79 21.88
N LEU A 10 0.18 -10.73 21.76
CA LEU A 10 0.98 -9.52 21.87
C LEU A 10 1.28 -9.01 20.44
N LEU A 11 0.90 -7.77 20.16
CA LEU A 11 1.32 -7.02 18.98
C LEU A 11 2.33 -5.96 19.42
N ILE A 12 3.58 -6.08 18.97
CA ILE A 12 4.69 -5.22 19.39
C ILE A 12 5.20 -4.46 18.17
N GLY A 13 5.06 -3.13 18.18
CA GLY A 13 5.60 -2.23 17.17
C GLY A 13 7.00 -1.75 17.60
N TRP A 14 7.98 -1.94 16.72
CA TRP A 14 9.31 -1.35 16.81
C TRP A 14 9.51 -0.43 15.60
N ASP A 15 9.31 0.87 15.79
CA ASP A 15 9.47 1.85 14.72
C ASP A 15 10.90 1.81 14.14
N ALA A 16 11.01 1.77 12.82
CA ALA A 16 12.27 1.77 12.07
C ALA A 16 13.24 0.59 12.33
N ALA A 17 12.77 -0.53 12.89
CA ALA A 17 13.67 -1.67 13.09
C ALA A 17 14.04 -2.32 11.75
N ASP A 18 15.35 -2.51 11.54
CA ASP A 18 15.94 -2.96 10.27
C ASP A 18 16.78 -4.23 10.42
N TRP A 19 16.59 -5.18 9.48
CA TRP A 19 17.36 -6.42 9.43
C TRP A 19 18.86 -6.18 9.21
N ASN A 20 19.25 -5.09 8.55
CA ASN A 20 20.65 -4.75 8.34
C ASN A 20 21.39 -4.42 9.66
N VAL A 21 20.66 -3.98 10.70
CA VAL A 21 21.18 -3.77 12.05
C VAL A 21 20.96 -5.03 12.92
N VAL A 22 19.77 -5.65 12.81
CA VAL A 22 19.40 -6.83 13.62
C VAL A 22 20.30 -8.03 13.32
N ASN A 23 20.54 -8.37 12.05
CA ASN A 23 21.30 -9.57 11.69
C ASN A 23 22.73 -9.59 12.27
N PRO A 24 23.56 -8.53 12.15
CA PRO A 24 24.87 -8.49 12.79
C PRO A 24 24.82 -8.64 14.30
N LEU A 25 23.78 -8.11 14.97
CA LEU A 25 23.62 -8.25 16.43
C LEU A 25 23.19 -9.67 16.82
N LEU A 26 22.38 -10.34 16.04
CA LEU A 26 22.02 -11.75 16.22
C LEU A 26 23.25 -12.69 16.07
N GLU A 27 24.10 -12.40 15.07
CA GLU A 27 25.36 -13.13 14.86
C GLU A 27 26.31 -12.99 16.03
N LYS A 28 26.45 -11.78 16.58
CA LYS A 28 27.23 -11.49 17.78
C LYS A 28 26.59 -12.04 19.07
N GLY A 29 25.36 -12.54 19.01
CA GLY A 29 24.60 -13.02 20.19
C GLY A 29 24.12 -11.91 21.12
N LEU A 30 24.02 -10.68 20.64
CA LEU A 30 23.63 -9.49 21.42
C LEU A 30 22.11 -9.27 21.53
N MET A 31 21.32 -10.06 20.81
CA MET A 31 19.86 -10.06 20.88
C MET A 31 19.32 -11.48 21.12
N PRO A 32 19.58 -12.07 22.31
CA PRO A 32 19.24 -13.46 22.60
C PRO A 32 17.73 -13.73 22.63
N THR A 33 16.91 -12.78 23.05
CA THR A 33 15.46 -12.91 23.13
C THR A 33 14.85 -12.98 21.74
N LEU A 34 15.18 -12.05 20.87
CA LEU A 34 14.73 -12.06 19.48
C LEU A 34 15.21 -13.32 18.76
N LYS A 35 16.47 -13.73 18.97
CA LYS A 35 17.01 -14.98 18.42
C LYS A 35 16.19 -16.20 18.84
N GLY A 36 15.74 -16.23 20.10
CA GLY A 36 14.85 -17.26 20.62
C GLY A 36 13.47 -17.24 19.97
N LEU A 37 12.94 -16.05 19.73
CA LEU A 37 11.63 -15.84 19.08
C LEU A 37 11.68 -16.29 17.61
N LEU A 38 12.74 -15.97 16.87
CA LEU A 38 12.95 -16.39 15.48
C LEU A 38 12.96 -17.92 15.32
N LYS A 39 13.63 -18.63 16.23
CA LYS A 39 13.65 -20.10 16.22
C LYS A 39 12.28 -20.75 16.45
N LYS A 40 11.41 -20.07 17.21
CA LYS A 40 10.06 -20.57 17.58
C LYS A 40 8.98 -20.08 16.65
N GLY A 41 9.28 -19.19 15.71
CA GLY A 41 8.31 -18.51 14.86
C GLY A 41 8.69 -18.49 13.39
N SER A 42 7.87 -17.80 12.63
CA SER A 42 8.11 -17.42 11.24
C SER A 42 8.53 -15.94 11.17
N HIS A 43 9.45 -15.60 10.27
CA HIS A 43 9.96 -14.23 10.17
C HIS A 43 10.31 -13.85 8.74
N GLY A 44 10.38 -12.56 8.47
CA GLY A 44 10.72 -12.02 7.16
C GLY A 44 10.80 -10.51 7.13
N LYS A 45 11.00 -9.97 5.93
CA LYS A 45 10.90 -8.53 5.67
C LYS A 45 9.43 -8.16 5.50
N ILE A 46 9.03 -7.00 5.99
CA ILE A 46 7.71 -6.43 5.75
C ILE A 46 7.86 -5.15 4.94
N ALA A 47 7.14 -5.07 3.81
CA ALA A 47 7.19 -3.89 2.96
C ALA A 47 6.41 -2.74 3.56
N THR A 48 7.04 -1.57 3.60
CA THR A 48 6.40 -0.30 3.98
C THR A 48 5.44 0.21 2.90
N LEU A 49 4.75 1.31 3.18
CA LEU A 49 3.89 2.02 2.24
C LEU A 49 4.48 3.41 1.93
N ASN A 50 4.02 4.03 0.85
CA ASN A 50 4.40 5.39 0.52
C ASN A 50 3.25 6.38 0.78
N PRO A 51 3.57 7.56 1.38
CA PRO A 51 4.87 7.93 1.93
C PRO A 51 5.19 7.21 3.25
N PRO A 52 6.48 6.97 3.57
CA PRO A 52 6.89 6.26 4.79
C PRO A 52 6.88 7.18 6.01
N LEU A 53 5.70 7.64 6.40
CA LEU A 53 5.46 8.52 7.54
C LEU A 53 4.74 7.75 8.64
N SER A 54 5.33 7.67 9.82
CA SER A 54 4.85 6.82 10.93
C SER A 54 3.37 6.98 11.27
N PRO A 55 2.75 8.19 11.29
CA PRO A 55 1.31 8.29 11.53
C PRO A 55 0.45 7.59 10.46
N ILE A 56 0.89 7.62 9.20
CA ILE A 56 0.23 6.93 8.08
C ILE A 56 0.41 5.42 8.23
N LEU A 57 1.64 4.99 8.49
CA LEU A 57 2.01 3.58 8.52
C LEU A 57 1.38 2.84 9.70
N TRP A 58 1.46 3.41 10.91
CA TRP A 58 0.86 2.80 12.10
C TRP A 58 -0.67 2.82 12.07
N THR A 59 -1.28 3.81 11.39
CA THR A 59 -2.72 3.77 11.09
C THR A 59 -3.04 2.68 10.07
N SER A 60 -2.20 2.50 9.05
CA SER A 60 -2.38 1.43 8.06
C SER A 60 -2.24 0.04 8.68
N ILE A 61 -1.27 -0.17 9.59
CA ILE A 61 -1.14 -1.39 10.40
C ILE A 61 -2.41 -1.64 11.24
N ALA A 62 -2.94 -0.57 11.86
CA ALA A 62 -4.11 -0.68 12.72
C ALA A 62 -5.42 -0.97 11.97
N THR A 63 -5.53 -0.56 10.70
CA THR A 63 -6.79 -0.61 9.93
C THR A 63 -6.79 -1.62 8.78
N GLY A 64 -5.60 -2.04 8.31
CA GLY A 64 -5.45 -2.81 7.07
C GLY A 64 -5.78 -2.01 5.80
N LYS A 65 -5.76 -0.67 5.87
CA LYS A 65 -6.13 0.27 4.80
C LYS A 65 -5.03 1.30 4.56
N ARG A 66 -5.08 2.00 3.42
CA ARG A 66 -4.14 3.07 3.07
C ARG A 66 -4.66 4.45 3.49
N ALA A 67 -3.80 5.47 3.39
CA ALA A 67 -4.11 6.86 3.78
C ALA A 67 -5.38 7.41 3.14
N TYR A 68 -5.64 7.11 1.88
CA TYR A 68 -6.82 7.56 1.17
C TYR A 68 -8.15 6.96 1.70
N ASP A 69 -8.10 5.83 2.42
CA ASP A 69 -9.26 5.21 3.05
C ASP A 69 -9.32 5.53 4.56
N HIS A 70 -8.18 5.50 5.28
CA HIS A 70 -8.21 5.76 6.73
C HIS A 70 -8.10 7.26 7.09
N GLY A 71 -7.73 8.13 6.14
CA GLY A 71 -7.83 9.59 6.26
C GLY A 71 -6.71 10.27 7.02
N ILE A 72 -5.69 9.58 7.52
CA ILE A 72 -4.47 10.16 8.09
C ILE A 72 -3.46 10.35 6.95
N CYS A 73 -3.09 11.60 6.64
CA CYS A 73 -2.24 11.91 5.50
C CYS A 73 -0.86 12.46 5.88
N GLY A 74 -0.56 12.72 7.14
CA GLY A 74 0.72 13.24 7.59
C GLY A 74 0.78 13.36 9.12
N PHE A 75 1.73 14.13 9.63
CA PHE A 75 1.89 14.40 11.07
C PHE A 75 0.89 15.43 11.60
N THR A 76 0.44 16.32 10.71
CA THR A 76 -0.44 17.45 11.05
C THR A 76 -1.64 17.49 10.12
N GLU A 77 -2.69 18.13 10.63
CA GLU A 77 -3.89 18.43 9.88
C GLU A 77 -4.35 19.86 10.15
N VAL A 78 -5.20 20.37 9.29
CA VAL A 78 -5.80 21.68 9.49
C VAL A 78 -7.05 21.52 10.39
N SER A 79 -7.16 22.37 11.39
CA SER A 79 -8.31 22.40 12.29
C SER A 79 -9.63 22.64 11.54
N GLU A 80 -10.76 22.26 12.13
CA GLU A 80 -12.10 22.40 11.51
C GLU A 80 -12.42 23.84 11.06
N ASN A 81 -11.87 24.84 11.75
CA ASN A 81 -12.04 26.26 11.38
C ASN A 81 -11.12 26.71 10.21
N GLN A 82 -10.26 25.81 9.70
CA GLN A 82 -9.29 26.04 8.63
C GLN A 82 -8.27 27.19 8.89
N LYS A 83 -8.03 27.54 10.14
CA LYS A 83 -7.17 28.67 10.51
C LYS A 83 -5.89 28.28 11.24
N SER A 84 -5.86 27.11 11.84
CA SER A 84 -4.72 26.63 12.62
C SER A 84 -4.34 25.22 12.22
N VAL A 85 -3.10 24.88 12.48
CA VAL A 85 -2.55 23.53 12.32
C VAL A 85 -2.61 22.82 13.65
N GLN A 86 -2.93 21.54 13.64
CA GLN A 86 -2.91 20.67 14.81
C GLN A 86 -2.23 19.34 14.47
N ALA A 87 -1.71 18.64 15.47
CA ALA A 87 -1.21 17.29 15.29
C ALA A 87 -2.38 16.33 14.96
N VAL A 88 -2.13 15.34 14.12
CA VAL A 88 -3.14 14.29 13.83
C VAL A 88 -3.49 13.52 15.10
N ARG A 89 -4.75 13.14 15.21
CA ARG A 89 -5.34 12.50 16.40
C ARG A 89 -5.97 11.16 16.05
N GLY A 90 -6.22 10.32 17.05
CA GLY A 90 -7.02 9.11 16.90
C GLY A 90 -8.39 9.38 16.27
N THR A 91 -8.97 10.53 16.57
CA THR A 91 -10.26 10.99 16.04
C THR A 91 -10.23 11.48 14.59
N SER A 92 -9.05 11.81 14.06
CA SER A 92 -8.86 12.16 12.64
C SER A 92 -9.00 10.92 11.73
N ARG A 93 -8.84 9.72 12.31
CA ARG A 93 -8.99 8.45 11.59
C ARG A 93 -10.45 8.21 11.17
N LYS A 94 -10.65 7.92 9.88
CA LYS A 94 -11.98 7.67 9.29
C LYS A 94 -12.34 6.18 9.27
N ALA A 95 -11.35 5.29 9.40
CA ALA A 95 -11.52 3.83 9.38
C ALA A 95 -11.49 3.23 10.80
N ALA A 96 -12.15 2.09 11.00
CA ALA A 96 -12.08 1.33 12.24
C ALA A 96 -10.69 0.71 12.41
N ALA A 97 -10.04 0.94 13.56
CA ALA A 97 -8.82 0.25 13.93
C ALA A 97 -9.12 -1.13 14.50
N PHE A 98 -8.10 -2.00 14.59
CA PHE A 98 -8.28 -3.34 15.15
C PHE A 98 -8.88 -3.31 16.57
N TRP A 99 -8.53 -2.34 17.40
CA TRP A 99 -9.10 -2.22 18.76
C TRP A 99 -10.58 -1.85 18.74
N ASP A 100 -11.06 -1.05 17.79
CA ASP A 100 -12.49 -0.78 17.61
C ASP A 100 -13.23 -2.06 17.23
N ILE A 101 -12.62 -2.85 16.33
CA ILE A 101 -13.19 -4.12 15.86
C ILE A 101 -13.18 -5.13 17.00
N LEU A 102 -12.06 -5.35 17.67
CA LEU A 102 -11.92 -6.29 18.78
C LEU A 102 -12.90 -5.96 19.92
N ASN A 103 -13.09 -4.68 20.23
CA ASN A 103 -14.04 -4.20 21.25
C ASN A 103 -15.48 -4.65 20.97
N ARG A 104 -15.92 -4.66 19.69
CA ARG A 104 -17.25 -5.13 19.27
C ARG A 104 -17.44 -6.63 19.44
N TYR A 105 -16.37 -7.40 19.50
CA TYR A 105 -16.37 -8.84 19.71
C TYR A 105 -16.01 -9.23 21.15
N ASP A 106 -16.12 -8.28 22.10
CA ASP A 106 -15.83 -8.45 23.53
C ASP A 106 -14.42 -8.98 23.82
N ILE A 107 -13.44 -8.66 22.97
CA ILE A 107 -12.03 -9.00 23.18
C ILE A 107 -11.43 -7.95 24.11
N LYS A 108 -10.86 -8.42 25.23
CA LYS A 108 -10.16 -7.54 26.17
C LYS A 108 -8.86 -7.06 25.58
N THR A 109 -8.80 -5.77 25.27
CA THR A 109 -7.71 -5.17 24.49
C THR A 109 -7.02 -4.04 25.24
N ASN A 110 -5.70 -4.16 25.45
CA ASN A 110 -4.84 -3.07 25.90
C ASN A 110 -4.10 -2.48 24.70
N VAL A 111 -4.02 -1.14 24.64
CA VAL A 111 -3.28 -0.40 23.61
C VAL A 111 -2.37 0.62 24.30
N VAL A 112 -1.06 0.59 24.03
CA VAL A 112 -0.09 1.45 24.70
C VAL A 112 0.79 2.15 23.68
N GLY A 113 0.78 3.48 23.69
CA GLY A 113 1.66 4.31 22.89
C GLY A 113 1.33 4.37 21.40
N TRP A 114 0.32 3.65 20.89
CA TRP A 114 0.02 3.53 19.46
C TRP A 114 -0.20 4.89 18.78
N TRP A 115 0.35 5.09 17.60
CA TRP A 115 0.26 6.38 16.91
C TRP A 115 -0.66 6.34 15.68
N PRO A 116 -1.59 7.34 15.52
CA PRO A 116 -2.10 8.24 16.55
C PRO A 116 -3.21 7.57 17.39
N SER A 117 -3.22 7.81 18.70
CA SER A 117 -4.22 7.26 19.62
C SER A 117 -4.72 8.25 20.69
N HIS A 118 -4.28 9.51 20.60
CA HIS A 118 -4.83 10.55 21.49
C HIS A 118 -6.02 11.27 20.82
N PRO A 119 -7.10 11.57 21.56
CA PRO A 119 -7.40 11.16 22.94
C PRO A 119 -7.61 9.63 23.05
N ALA A 120 -7.32 9.05 24.23
CA ALA A 120 -7.47 7.63 24.47
C ALA A 120 -8.93 7.18 24.27
N GLU A 121 -9.13 6.25 23.35
CA GLU A 121 -10.44 5.75 22.95
C GLU A 121 -10.97 4.73 23.97
N ARG A 122 -12.29 4.60 24.02
CA ARG A 122 -12.94 3.62 24.90
C ARG A 122 -12.79 2.20 24.31
N VAL A 123 -12.08 1.34 25.05
CA VAL A 123 -11.86 -0.06 24.69
C VAL A 123 -12.33 -1.00 25.83
N ASN A 124 -12.55 -2.27 25.51
CA ASN A 124 -12.78 -3.32 26.54
C ASN A 124 -11.42 -3.72 27.16
N GLY A 125 -10.86 -2.84 27.98
CA GLY A 125 -9.52 -2.94 28.56
C GLY A 125 -8.97 -1.55 28.87
N ALA A 126 -7.71 -1.28 28.49
CA ALA A 126 -7.06 0.01 28.73
C ALA A 126 -6.40 0.55 27.47
N MET A 127 -6.47 1.88 27.29
CA MET A 127 -5.71 2.59 26.29
C MET A 127 -4.87 3.68 26.93
N ILE A 128 -3.57 3.65 26.66
CA ILE A 128 -2.59 4.66 27.04
C ILE A 128 -2.11 5.28 25.71
N SER A 129 -2.47 6.55 25.49
CA SER A 129 -2.23 7.21 24.21
C SER A 129 -0.77 7.50 23.97
N ASN A 130 -0.42 7.82 22.72
CA ASN A 130 0.94 8.14 22.28
C ASN A 130 1.54 9.37 22.98
N PHE A 131 0.76 10.22 23.63
CA PHE A 131 1.27 11.36 24.39
C PHE A 131 1.64 11.08 25.85
N TYR A 132 1.55 9.83 26.28
CA TYR A 132 1.76 9.43 27.67
C TYR A 132 3.18 9.69 28.19
N GLY A 133 4.20 9.36 27.42
CA GLY A 133 5.61 9.48 27.81
C GLY A 133 6.25 10.82 27.49
N MET A 134 5.51 11.77 26.92
CA MET A 134 6.01 13.08 26.53
C MET A 134 6.41 13.91 27.74
N CYS A 135 7.67 14.41 27.78
CA CYS A 135 8.20 15.18 28.90
C CYS A 135 8.88 16.46 28.41
N ASN A 136 8.22 17.60 28.65
CA ASN A 136 8.76 18.95 28.44
C ASN A 136 8.95 19.70 29.76
N THR A 137 8.80 19.02 30.88
CA THR A 137 8.90 19.60 32.22
C THR A 137 10.34 19.49 32.73
N PRO A 138 10.93 20.51 33.36
CA PRO A 138 12.22 20.39 34.00
C PRO A 138 12.22 19.37 35.13
N PHE A 139 13.37 18.70 35.33
CA PHE A 139 13.52 17.72 36.40
C PHE A 139 13.27 18.33 37.78
N GLY A 140 12.48 17.64 38.59
CA GLY A 140 12.07 18.08 39.91
C GLY A 140 10.82 18.97 39.94
N GLU A 141 10.28 19.35 38.81
CA GLU A 141 9.00 20.01 38.71
C GLU A 141 7.83 19.02 38.55
N LYS A 142 6.60 19.45 38.82
CA LYS A 142 5.43 18.62 38.70
C LYS A 142 5.15 18.34 37.21
N TRP A 143 5.17 17.08 36.84
CA TRP A 143 4.89 16.59 35.50
C TRP A 143 3.46 15.98 35.44
N PRO A 144 2.41 16.77 35.19
CA PRO A 144 1.05 16.26 35.15
C PRO A 144 0.84 15.37 33.92
N ILE A 145 -0.07 14.41 34.02
CA ILE A 145 -0.54 13.68 32.85
C ILE A 145 -1.57 14.55 32.11
N LEU A 146 -1.50 14.57 30.79
CA LEU A 146 -2.47 15.31 29.99
C LEU A 146 -3.85 14.65 30.09
N ASP A 147 -4.91 15.47 30.10
CA ASP A 147 -6.28 14.95 30.08
C ASP A 147 -6.48 14.02 28.87
N GLU A 148 -7.35 13.03 29.02
CA GLU A 148 -7.69 12.06 27.98
C GLU A 148 -6.52 11.23 27.44
N THR A 149 -5.36 11.20 28.12
CA THR A 149 -4.21 10.35 27.76
C THR A 149 -4.45 8.88 28.14
N VAL A 150 -5.27 8.63 29.16
CA VAL A 150 -5.48 7.31 29.75
C VAL A 150 -6.96 6.96 29.80
N TYR A 151 -7.31 5.77 29.27
CA TYR A 151 -8.61 5.15 29.45
C TYR A 151 -8.44 3.75 30.08
N PRO A 152 -9.22 3.37 31.11
CA PRO A 152 -10.20 4.20 31.84
C PRO A 152 -9.50 5.27 32.70
N LYS A 153 -10.19 6.40 32.93
CA LYS A 153 -9.64 7.55 33.69
C LYS A 153 -9.18 7.17 35.13
N SER A 154 -9.73 6.10 35.69
CA SER A 154 -9.33 5.58 37.02
C SER A 154 -7.87 5.11 37.09
N LEU A 155 -7.22 4.86 35.96
CA LEU A 155 -5.81 4.49 35.88
C LEU A 155 -4.88 5.71 35.76
N SER A 156 -5.39 6.93 35.57
CA SER A 156 -4.56 8.11 35.25
C SER A 156 -3.50 8.41 36.30
N ASP A 157 -3.86 8.40 37.60
CA ASP A 157 -2.92 8.72 38.68
C ASP A 157 -1.80 7.67 38.75
N LEU A 158 -2.15 6.38 38.67
CA LEU A 158 -1.20 5.29 38.66
C LEU A 158 -0.26 5.37 37.45
N MET A 159 -0.81 5.63 36.25
CA MET A 159 -0.01 5.77 35.06
C MET A 159 0.92 6.99 35.14
N ALA A 160 0.51 8.05 35.80
CA ALA A 160 1.37 9.21 36.03
C ALA A 160 2.61 8.84 36.88
N GLU A 161 2.45 7.97 37.89
CA GLU A 161 3.53 7.50 38.76
C GLU A 161 4.46 6.51 38.06
N LEU A 162 4.01 5.80 37.02
CA LEU A 162 4.80 4.82 36.29
C LEU A 162 5.72 5.47 35.23
N ARG A 163 5.56 6.74 34.94
CA ARG A 163 6.43 7.45 33.99
C ARG A 163 7.83 7.63 34.57
N LEU A 164 8.83 7.58 33.71
CA LEU A 164 10.23 7.84 34.05
C LEU A 164 10.64 9.20 33.47
N HIS A 165 10.95 10.15 34.35
CA HIS A 165 11.47 11.43 33.88
C HIS A 165 12.92 11.26 33.34
N PRO A 166 13.30 11.90 32.21
CA PRO A 166 14.67 11.79 31.69
C PRO A 166 15.77 12.10 32.71
N GLY A 167 15.52 13.03 33.65
CA GLY A 167 16.44 13.39 34.73
C GLY A 167 16.61 12.32 35.83
N GLU A 168 15.81 11.25 35.84
CA GLU A 168 15.95 10.12 36.76
C GLU A 168 16.94 9.06 36.26
N LEU A 169 17.35 9.18 34.97
CA LEU A 169 18.30 8.25 34.39
C LEU A 169 19.69 8.39 35.01
N THR A 170 20.18 7.31 35.55
CA THR A 170 21.48 7.28 36.21
C THR A 170 22.62 7.05 35.19
N PRO A 171 23.86 7.46 35.52
CA PRO A 171 25.03 7.15 34.69
C PRO A 171 25.18 5.65 34.37
N ALA A 172 24.82 4.76 35.26
CA ALA A 172 24.84 3.32 35.04
C ALA A 172 23.86 2.87 33.94
N MET A 173 22.67 3.50 33.86
CA MET A 173 21.66 3.23 32.80
C MET A 173 22.13 3.76 31.44
N LEU A 174 22.90 4.84 31.43
CA LEU A 174 23.42 5.47 30.22
C LEU A 174 24.72 4.81 29.69
N LYS A 175 25.48 4.09 30.56
CA LYS A 175 26.74 3.44 30.22
C LYS A 175 26.69 2.55 28.96
N PRO A 176 25.65 1.77 28.66
CA PRO A 176 25.56 0.99 27.43
C PRO A 176 25.59 1.83 26.15
N PHE A 177 25.02 3.04 26.19
CA PHE A 177 24.95 3.98 25.06
C PHE A 177 26.28 4.76 24.89
N PHE A 178 26.97 4.99 25.98
CA PHE A 178 28.22 5.78 26.04
C PHE A 178 29.33 5.04 26.77
N PRO A 179 29.78 3.87 26.28
CA PRO A 179 30.76 3.05 27.02
C PRO A 179 32.15 3.69 27.17
N ASN A 180 32.50 4.60 26.26
CA ASN A 180 33.82 5.20 26.16
C ASN A 180 33.92 6.61 26.78
N SER A 181 32.87 7.11 27.40
CA SER A 181 32.78 8.50 27.84
C SER A 181 32.68 8.62 29.37
N GLU A 182 33.81 8.64 30.05
CA GLU A 182 33.83 8.99 31.48
C GLU A 182 33.56 10.51 31.68
N ASP A 183 33.87 11.35 30.69
CA ASP A 183 33.76 12.80 30.74
C ASP A 183 32.47 13.39 30.07
N LEU A 184 31.73 12.61 29.26
CA LEU A 184 30.52 13.08 28.53
C LEU A 184 29.27 13.31 29.41
N LEU A 185 29.34 12.87 30.67
CA LEU A 185 28.29 13.09 31.66
C LEU A 185 28.31 14.51 32.24
N SER A 186 29.04 15.45 31.64
CA SER A 186 28.96 16.87 31.92
C SER A 186 27.78 17.51 31.21
N ASP A 187 27.03 18.33 31.87
CA ASP A 187 25.65 18.82 31.67
C ASP A 187 25.28 19.49 30.34
N ASN A 188 26.12 19.50 29.30
CA ASN A 188 25.88 20.29 28.09
C ASN A 188 25.85 19.52 26.75
N ASP A 189 25.93 18.18 26.75
CA ASP A 189 25.92 17.39 25.53
C ASP A 189 24.48 17.21 25.00
N GLU A 190 24.21 17.71 23.79
CA GLU A 190 22.87 17.65 23.18
C GLU A 190 22.48 16.22 22.79
N VAL A 191 23.44 15.39 22.35
CA VAL A 191 23.17 13.99 22.00
C VAL A 191 22.81 13.21 23.26
N LEU A 192 23.53 13.43 24.37
CA LEU A 192 23.22 12.80 25.65
C LEU A 192 21.81 13.20 26.13
N ARG A 193 21.45 14.48 26.08
CA ARG A 193 20.11 14.94 26.47
C ARG A 193 19.02 14.32 25.62
N SER A 194 19.24 14.20 24.31
CA SER A 194 18.29 13.55 23.39
C SER A 194 18.16 12.04 23.71
N VAL A 195 19.27 11.32 23.94
CA VAL A 195 19.25 9.91 24.39
C VAL A 195 18.46 9.76 25.69
N MET A 196 18.65 10.67 26.67
CA MET A 196 17.88 10.64 27.92
C MET A 196 16.39 10.84 27.71
N LYS A 197 15.97 11.76 26.81
CA LYS A 197 14.56 11.98 26.48
C LYS A 197 13.94 10.72 25.83
N ILE A 198 14.63 10.13 24.86
CA ILE A 198 14.17 8.92 24.16
C ILE A 198 14.03 7.74 25.12
N LEU A 199 15.02 7.53 25.98
CA LEU A 199 14.98 6.47 27.00
C LEU A 199 13.85 6.69 28.03
N GLY A 200 13.68 7.92 28.52
CA GLY A 200 12.60 8.25 29.46
C GLY A 200 11.23 7.96 28.88
N HIS A 201 11.02 8.31 27.59
CA HIS A 201 9.79 7.97 26.86
C HIS A 201 9.58 6.47 26.71
N ALA A 202 10.57 5.76 26.18
CA ALA A 202 10.50 4.31 25.97
C ALA A 202 10.29 3.53 27.28
N CYS A 203 10.98 3.91 28.37
CA CYS A 203 10.78 3.32 29.70
C CYS A 203 9.36 3.59 30.23
N SER A 204 8.83 4.77 30.05
CA SER A 204 7.46 5.12 30.47
C SER A 204 6.44 4.24 29.77
N VAL A 205 6.52 4.10 28.44
CA VAL A 205 5.66 3.20 27.65
C VAL A 205 5.81 1.75 28.11
N HIS A 206 7.04 1.31 28.34
CA HIS A 206 7.32 -0.06 28.80
C HIS A 206 6.76 -0.34 30.20
N ASN A 207 6.88 0.59 31.13
CA ASN A 207 6.34 0.48 32.49
C ASN A 207 4.81 0.35 32.46
N ALA A 208 4.13 1.18 31.66
CA ALA A 208 2.68 1.08 31.49
C ALA A 208 2.27 -0.26 30.87
N ALA A 209 2.95 -0.70 29.80
CA ALA A 209 2.68 -1.97 29.13
C ALA A 209 2.88 -3.18 30.03
N THR A 210 3.99 -3.24 30.77
CA THR A 210 4.29 -4.34 31.69
C THR A 210 3.30 -4.38 32.83
N TRP A 211 2.94 -3.21 33.41
CA TRP A 211 1.92 -3.14 34.46
C TRP A 211 0.57 -3.66 33.97
N LEU A 212 0.12 -3.26 32.76
CA LEU A 212 -1.16 -3.73 32.21
C LEU A 212 -1.14 -5.24 31.94
N ILE A 213 -0.05 -5.80 31.40
CA ILE A 213 0.06 -7.25 31.17
C ILE A 213 -0.05 -8.04 32.47
N GLU A 214 0.57 -7.53 33.55
CA GLU A 214 0.64 -8.20 34.85
C GLU A 214 -0.64 -8.04 35.67
N ASN A 215 -1.30 -6.87 35.60
CA ASN A 215 -2.35 -6.49 36.56
C ASN A 215 -3.77 -6.42 35.92
N THR A 216 -3.92 -6.67 34.63
CA THR A 216 -5.24 -6.67 33.96
C THR A 216 -5.52 -8.02 33.31
N GLU A 217 -6.81 -8.31 33.11
CA GLU A 217 -7.21 -9.38 32.20
C GLU A 217 -7.17 -8.86 30.76
N TRP A 218 -6.50 -9.57 29.89
CA TRP A 218 -6.38 -9.17 28.48
C TRP A 218 -6.36 -10.41 27.56
N ASP A 219 -6.86 -10.21 26.33
CA ASP A 219 -6.77 -11.16 25.21
C ASP A 219 -5.76 -10.64 24.17
N CYS A 220 -5.76 -9.32 23.92
CA CYS A 220 -4.84 -8.63 23.01
C CYS A 220 -4.15 -7.49 23.76
N THR A 221 -2.82 -7.39 23.63
CA THR A 221 -2.08 -6.22 24.08
C THR A 221 -1.22 -5.72 22.91
N ALA A 222 -1.46 -4.48 22.48
CA ALA A 222 -0.71 -3.81 21.42
C ALA A 222 0.14 -2.70 22.03
N ILE A 223 1.45 -2.74 21.73
CA ILE A 223 2.43 -1.81 22.30
C ILE A 223 3.24 -1.23 21.14
N TYR A 224 3.44 0.07 21.15
CA TYR A 224 4.26 0.76 20.15
C TYR A 224 5.45 1.46 20.84
N TYR A 225 6.62 1.25 20.29
CA TYR A 225 7.87 1.89 20.68
C TYR A 225 8.46 2.66 19.50
N ASP A 226 8.60 3.96 19.65
CA ASP A 226 9.19 4.88 18.67
C ASP A 226 10.72 5.03 18.81
N ALA A 227 11.28 4.44 19.86
CA ALA A 227 12.63 4.79 20.28
C ALA A 227 13.72 4.35 19.29
N ILE A 228 13.58 3.23 18.55
CA ILE A 228 14.58 2.84 17.55
C ILE A 228 14.65 3.89 16.43
N ASP A 229 13.52 4.39 15.97
CA ASP A 229 13.45 5.46 14.97
C ASP A 229 14.15 6.73 15.46
N HIS A 230 13.77 7.21 16.65
CA HIS A 230 14.36 8.40 17.24
C HIS A 230 15.89 8.26 17.48
N PHE A 231 16.35 7.10 17.95
CA PHE A 231 17.77 6.83 18.05
C PHE A 231 18.46 6.81 16.69
N SER A 232 17.77 6.30 15.66
CA SER A 232 18.32 6.20 14.32
C SER A 232 18.49 7.57 13.69
N HIS A 233 17.49 8.45 13.77
CA HIS A 233 17.62 9.84 13.33
C HIS A 233 18.71 10.60 14.08
N LEU A 234 18.84 10.38 15.39
CA LEU A 234 19.85 11.04 16.20
C LEU A 234 21.28 10.57 15.87
N ALA A 235 21.49 9.26 15.74
CA ALA A 235 22.81 8.66 15.86
C ALA A 235 23.21 7.70 14.73
N MET A 236 22.37 7.39 13.76
CA MET A 236 22.73 6.46 12.68
C MET A 236 23.93 6.94 11.88
N LYS A 237 24.12 8.25 11.71
CA LYS A 237 25.32 8.83 11.08
C LYS A 237 26.64 8.44 11.78
N PHE A 238 26.59 8.11 13.07
CA PHE A 238 27.74 7.65 13.87
C PHE A 238 27.88 6.12 13.93
N HIS A 239 26.88 5.37 13.46
CA HIS A 239 26.93 3.90 13.46
C HIS A 239 28.05 3.38 12.53
N PRO A 240 28.76 2.29 12.87
CA PRO A 240 29.79 1.69 11.99
C PRO A 240 29.19 1.23 10.63
N PRO A 241 30.00 1.34 9.55
CA PRO A 241 31.35 1.91 9.47
C PRO A 241 31.34 3.44 9.54
N LYS A 242 32.43 4.03 10.08
CA LYS A 242 32.57 5.50 10.12
C LYS A 242 32.43 6.12 8.72
N LEU A 243 31.59 7.13 8.59
CA LEU A 243 31.44 7.88 7.35
C LEU A 243 32.53 8.97 7.22
N GLU A 244 32.91 9.28 6.01
CA GLU A 244 33.68 10.48 5.70
C GLU A 244 32.88 11.72 6.09
N GLY A 245 33.51 12.67 6.81
CA GLY A 245 32.81 13.84 7.35
C GLY A 245 32.40 13.72 8.82
N VAL A 246 32.38 12.52 9.42
CA VAL A 246 32.19 12.33 10.86
C VAL A 246 33.53 12.46 11.57
N SER A 247 33.61 13.31 12.62
CA SER A 247 34.85 13.48 13.41
C SER A 247 35.22 12.20 14.18
N ASP A 248 36.51 12.01 14.46
CA ASP A 248 36.95 10.86 15.27
C ASP A 248 36.38 10.91 16.69
N ALA A 249 36.24 12.11 17.24
CA ALA A 249 35.68 12.33 18.57
C ALA A 249 34.21 11.91 18.63
N ASP A 250 33.40 12.41 17.70
CA ASP A 250 31.95 12.07 17.65
C ASP A 250 31.75 10.57 17.38
N PHE A 251 32.52 10.01 16.45
CA PHE A 251 32.44 8.58 16.18
C PHE A 251 32.79 7.76 17.43
N LYS A 252 33.86 8.11 18.13
CA LYS A 252 34.28 7.45 19.38
C LYS A 252 33.19 7.53 20.46
N ASN A 253 32.55 8.70 20.57
CA ASN A 253 31.57 8.97 21.62
C ASN A 253 30.21 8.31 21.36
N TYR A 254 29.73 8.28 20.09
CA TYR A 254 28.32 8.00 19.78
C TYR A 254 28.06 6.72 18.95
N ASN A 255 29.14 6.00 18.50
CA ASN A 255 29.01 4.85 17.61
C ASN A 255 28.26 3.66 18.22
N TYR A 256 28.09 3.62 19.54
CA TYR A 256 27.41 2.53 20.26
C TYR A 256 25.88 2.78 20.45
N ILE A 257 25.41 3.98 20.21
CA ILE A 257 24.02 4.35 20.52
C ILE A 257 23.02 3.41 19.80
N ILE A 258 23.20 3.11 18.52
CA ILE A 258 22.32 2.24 17.76
C ILE A 258 22.37 0.80 18.28
N GLU A 259 23.57 0.23 18.48
CA GLU A 259 23.70 -1.11 19.07
C GLU A 259 22.99 -1.19 20.43
N ALA A 260 23.21 -0.19 21.29
CA ALA A 260 22.62 -0.13 22.63
C ALA A 260 21.09 -0.02 22.55
N ALA A 261 20.54 0.75 21.61
CA ALA A 261 19.10 0.88 21.39
C ALA A 261 18.45 -0.46 21.07
N TYR A 262 19.00 -1.22 20.12
CA TYR A 262 18.46 -2.54 19.75
C TYR A 262 18.59 -3.56 20.90
N ARG A 263 19.72 -3.56 21.62
CA ARG A 263 19.90 -4.41 22.81
C ARG A 263 18.94 -4.06 23.93
N PHE A 264 18.66 -2.79 24.12
CA PHE A 264 17.67 -2.31 25.07
C PHE A 264 16.25 -2.81 24.69
N HIS A 265 15.90 -2.79 23.43
CA HIS A 265 14.63 -3.33 22.94
C HIS A 265 14.53 -4.86 23.09
N ASP A 266 15.64 -5.59 22.89
CA ASP A 266 15.67 -7.05 23.15
C ASP A 266 15.45 -7.37 24.63
N MET A 267 15.98 -6.54 25.54
CA MET A 267 15.77 -6.67 26.98
C MET A 267 14.31 -6.34 27.38
N MET A 268 13.72 -5.30 26.80
CA MET A 268 12.30 -5.00 27.02
C MET A 268 11.41 -6.11 26.48
N LEU A 269 11.74 -6.68 25.33
CA LEU A 269 11.04 -7.82 24.73
C LEU A 269 11.07 -9.03 25.68
N ASP A 270 12.22 -9.35 26.28
CA ASP A 270 12.35 -10.44 27.25
C ASP A 270 11.37 -10.27 28.42
N ARG A 271 11.30 -9.07 28.98
CA ARG A 271 10.38 -8.79 30.09
C ARG A 271 8.91 -8.95 29.68
N LEU A 272 8.53 -8.49 28.51
CA LEU A 272 7.17 -8.66 28.00
C LEU A 272 6.80 -10.14 27.83
N LEU A 273 7.71 -10.94 27.25
CA LEU A 273 7.49 -12.38 27.05
C LEU A 273 7.43 -13.15 28.38
N GLN A 274 8.25 -12.78 29.37
CA GLN A 274 8.20 -13.38 30.72
C GLN A 274 6.83 -13.13 31.38
N LEU A 275 6.30 -11.92 31.30
CA LEU A 275 5.00 -11.57 31.89
C LEU A 275 3.82 -12.18 31.14
N ALA A 276 3.90 -12.23 29.83
CA ALA A 276 2.82 -12.77 28.99
C ALA A 276 2.71 -14.31 29.07
N GLY A 277 3.82 -15.00 29.36
CA GLY A 277 3.89 -16.45 29.42
C GLY A 277 4.14 -17.14 28.09
N SER A 278 4.20 -18.48 28.11
CA SER A 278 4.59 -19.29 26.95
C SER A 278 3.49 -19.51 25.92
N ASP A 279 2.22 -19.39 26.30
CA ASP A 279 1.04 -19.71 25.48
C ASP A 279 0.43 -18.46 24.84
N VAL A 280 1.29 -17.56 24.35
CA VAL A 280 0.90 -16.29 23.74
C VAL A 280 1.40 -16.23 22.29
N ASN A 281 0.55 -15.72 21.39
CA ASN A 281 0.99 -15.32 20.07
C ASN A 281 1.70 -13.98 20.17
N VAL A 282 2.80 -13.84 19.42
CA VAL A 282 3.58 -12.61 19.33
C VAL A 282 3.67 -12.21 17.87
N ILE A 283 3.27 -10.98 17.54
CA ILE A 283 3.55 -10.32 16.27
C ILE A 283 4.44 -9.13 16.61
N LEU A 284 5.72 -9.20 16.23
CA LEU A 284 6.65 -8.08 16.30
C LEU A 284 6.81 -7.52 14.90
N VAL A 285 6.50 -6.24 14.73
CA VAL A 285 6.45 -5.57 13.43
C VAL A 285 7.13 -4.21 13.48
N SER A 286 7.88 -3.89 12.44
CA SER A 286 8.34 -2.54 12.16
C SER A 286 7.60 -2.00 10.93
N ASP A 287 7.30 -0.72 10.93
CA ASP A 287 6.60 -0.06 9.83
C ASP A 287 7.51 0.26 8.64
N HIS A 288 8.79 0.47 8.86
CA HIS A 288 9.84 0.63 7.85
C HIS A 288 11.19 0.20 8.44
N GLY A 289 12.23 0.18 7.63
CA GLY A 289 13.60 0.06 8.07
C GLY A 289 14.31 1.42 8.10
N PHE A 290 15.64 1.41 8.25
CA PHE A 290 16.46 2.61 8.30
C PHE A 290 17.76 2.43 7.53
N GLU A 291 18.16 3.42 6.72
CA GLU A 291 19.41 3.39 5.98
C GLU A 291 20.62 3.35 6.93
N SER A 292 21.26 2.18 7.01
CA SER A 292 22.35 1.91 7.96
C SER A 292 23.73 1.71 7.30
N GLY A 293 23.74 1.66 5.95
CA GLY A 293 24.95 1.43 5.15
C GLY A 293 25.84 2.66 4.91
N LYS A 294 26.61 2.62 3.83
CA LYS A 294 27.51 3.72 3.42
C LYS A 294 26.77 4.93 2.84
N ASN A 295 25.50 4.77 2.46
CA ASN A 295 24.67 5.79 1.83
C ASN A 295 23.89 6.64 2.84
N ARG A 296 24.16 6.49 4.14
CA ARG A 296 23.54 7.31 5.20
C ARG A 296 23.79 8.79 4.97
N MET A 297 22.75 9.60 5.17
CA MET A 297 22.88 11.05 5.07
C MET A 297 23.61 11.64 6.28
N LEU A 298 24.48 12.62 6.05
CA LEU A 298 25.11 13.41 7.13
C LEU A 298 24.29 14.65 7.49
N ALA A 299 23.52 15.16 6.54
CA ALA A 299 22.60 16.26 6.72
C ALA A 299 21.36 16.05 5.84
N LEU A 300 20.22 16.40 6.38
CA LEU A 300 18.94 16.33 5.66
C LEU A 300 18.67 17.64 4.89
N PRO A 301 17.97 17.60 3.74
CA PRO A 301 17.53 18.80 3.07
C PRO A 301 16.47 19.55 3.89
N GLU A 302 16.40 20.88 3.69
CA GLU A 302 15.37 21.71 4.33
C GLU A 302 14.03 21.54 3.57
N GLN A 303 13.26 20.53 3.96
CA GLN A 303 11.92 20.27 3.42
C GLN A 303 11.05 19.58 4.49
N PRO A 304 9.71 19.68 4.42
CA PRO A 304 8.81 18.94 5.31
C PRO A 304 9.08 17.44 5.27
N ALA A 305 9.01 16.79 6.43
CA ALA A 305 9.24 15.35 6.60
C ALA A 305 10.59 14.84 6.01
N ALA A 306 11.62 15.68 5.98
CA ALA A 306 12.96 15.31 5.53
C ALA A 306 13.52 14.04 6.23
N PRO A 307 13.27 13.80 7.53
CA PRO A 307 13.69 12.56 8.19
C PRO A 307 13.24 11.29 7.49
N ALA A 308 12.07 11.27 6.84
CA ALA A 308 11.58 10.11 6.09
C ALA A 308 12.47 9.69 4.90
N LEU A 309 13.40 10.53 4.47
CA LEU A 309 14.41 10.19 3.44
C LEU A 309 15.47 9.21 3.95
N GLU A 310 15.60 9.05 5.26
CA GLU A 310 16.51 8.09 5.88
C GLU A 310 15.85 6.70 6.04
N HIS A 311 14.55 6.58 5.81
CA HIS A 311 13.80 5.33 5.95
C HIS A 311 14.09 4.38 4.78
N SER A 312 14.26 3.10 5.09
CA SER A 312 14.35 2.04 4.09
C SER A 312 12.99 1.33 3.90
N PRO A 313 12.74 0.73 2.72
CA PRO A 313 11.41 0.22 2.37
C PRO A 313 11.01 -1.08 3.08
N TYR A 314 11.88 -1.68 3.90
CA TYR A 314 11.61 -2.97 4.53
C TYR A 314 11.91 -2.96 6.03
N GLY A 315 10.86 -3.17 6.82
CA GLY A 315 10.96 -3.38 8.27
C GLY A 315 11.09 -4.85 8.66
N VAL A 316 11.15 -5.07 9.97
CA VAL A 316 11.22 -6.39 10.61
C VAL A 316 9.81 -6.95 10.84
N LEU A 317 9.58 -8.21 10.52
CA LEU A 317 8.38 -8.95 10.89
C LEU A 317 8.76 -10.29 11.54
N VAL A 318 8.20 -10.57 12.72
CA VAL A 318 8.31 -11.85 13.41
C VAL A 318 6.96 -12.26 13.98
N CYS A 319 6.51 -13.47 13.64
CA CYS A 319 5.29 -14.08 14.12
C CYS A 319 5.61 -15.37 14.85
N SER A 320 5.31 -15.46 16.15
CA SER A 320 5.65 -16.65 16.96
C SER A 320 4.53 -16.99 17.93
N GLY A 321 4.43 -18.23 18.31
CA GLY A 321 3.46 -18.68 19.31
C GLY A 321 2.60 -19.88 18.88
N PRO A 322 1.54 -20.19 19.64
CA PRO A 322 0.75 -21.41 19.43
C PRO A 322 0.12 -21.52 18.06
N ASP A 323 -0.31 -20.41 17.44
CA ASP A 323 -1.00 -20.42 16.15
C ASP A 323 -0.05 -20.25 14.95
N PHE A 324 1.22 -19.88 15.19
CA PHE A 324 2.22 -19.65 14.13
C PHE A 324 3.14 -20.87 13.94
N LYS A 325 3.63 -21.05 12.71
CA LYS A 325 4.65 -22.05 12.41
C LYS A 325 5.98 -21.67 13.06
N ALA A 326 6.82 -22.65 13.30
CA ALA A 326 8.16 -22.46 13.84
C ALA A 326 9.22 -22.62 12.75
N ASN A 327 10.30 -21.85 12.84
CA ASN A 327 11.47 -21.89 11.98
C ASN A 327 11.11 -21.80 10.49
N ASP A 328 10.21 -20.88 10.12
CA ASP A 328 9.75 -20.67 8.76
C ASP A 328 10.00 -19.22 8.31
N LYS A 329 9.91 -18.97 7.00
CA LYS A 329 10.09 -17.63 6.42
C LYS A 329 8.76 -17.04 5.98
N ILE A 330 8.62 -15.73 6.16
CA ILE A 330 7.50 -14.94 5.65
C ILE A 330 8.02 -14.11 4.48
N TYR A 331 7.38 -14.28 3.32
CA TYR A 331 7.71 -13.54 2.11
C TYR A 331 6.55 -12.69 1.65
N GLY A 332 6.86 -11.52 1.06
CA GLY A 332 5.89 -10.65 0.40
C GLY A 332 4.82 -10.08 1.32
N SER A 333 5.12 -9.93 2.60
CA SER A 333 4.25 -9.28 3.56
C SER A 333 4.28 -7.76 3.42
N SER A 334 3.14 -7.13 3.68
CA SER A 334 2.94 -5.69 3.72
C SER A 334 2.35 -5.27 5.07
N LEU A 335 2.52 -4.02 5.45
CA LEU A 335 1.93 -3.46 6.67
C LEU A 335 0.41 -3.66 6.72
N LEU A 336 -0.25 -3.64 5.57
CA LEU A 336 -1.69 -3.85 5.45
C LEU A 336 -2.14 -5.24 5.91
N ASP A 337 -1.25 -6.23 5.93
CA ASP A 337 -1.55 -7.62 6.25
C ASP A 337 -1.66 -7.88 7.77
N ILE A 338 -1.18 -6.95 8.60
CA ILE A 338 -1.13 -7.12 10.06
C ILE A 338 -2.52 -7.13 10.67
N CYS A 339 -3.35 -6.13 10.37
CA CYS A 339 -4.72 -6.09 10.89
C CYS A 339 -5.55 -7.32 10.50
N PRO A 340 -5.65 -7.72 9.22
CA PRO A 340 -6.35 -8.96 8.83
C PRO A 340 -5.83 -10.22 9.52
N THR A 341 -4.51 -10.30 9.73
CA THR A 341 -3.88 -11.45 10.42
C THR A 341 -4.24 -11.47 11.89
N LEU A 342 -4.22 -10.31 12.55
CA LEU A 342 -4.64 -10.17 13.94
C LEU A 342 -6.11 -10.55 14.12
N LEU A 343 -7.01 -10.08 13.26
CA LEU A 343 -8.43 -10.45 13.28
C LEU A 343 -8.63 -11.97 13.11
N GLN A 344 -7.88 -12.59 12.20
CA GLN A 344 -7.93 -14.04 11.97
C GLN A 344 -7.56 -14.84 13.24
N LEU A 345 -6.57 -14.40 14.03
CA LEU A 345 -6.19 -15.04 15.29
C LEU A 345 -7.36 -15.05 16.30
N PHE A 346 -8.19 -14.02 16.29
CA PHE A 346 -9.40 -13.92 17.12
C PHE A 346 -10.64 -14.52 16.47
N SER A 347 -10.50 -15.20 15.33
CA SER A 347 -11.61 -15.78 14.56
C SER A 347 -12.63 -14.73 14.11
N ILE A 348 -12.14 -13.54 13.76
CA ILE A 348 -12.91 -12.43 13.19
C ILE A 348 -12.56 -12.34 11.70
N PRO A 349 -13.57 -12.33 10.80
CA PRO A 349 -13.32 -12.19 9.36
C PRO A 349 -12.79 -10.79 9.03
N LYS A 350 -11.90 -10.69 8.03
CA LYS A 350 -11.49 -9.37 7.53
C LYS A 350 -12.61 -8.70 6.72
N GLY A 351 -12.62 -7.37 6.65
CA GLY A 351 -13.44 -6.62 5.71
C GLY A 351 -12.90 -6.76 4.26
N LYS A 352 -13.79 -6.81 3.26
CA LYS A 352 -13.40 -6.75 1.84
C LYS A 352 -12.76 -5.43 1.45
N ASP A 353 -13.08 -4.38 2.18
CA ASP A 353 -12.53 -3.04 2.08
C ASP A 353 -11.13 -2.88 2.72
N MET A 354 -10.60 -3.92 3.35
CA MET A 354 -9.20 -4.01 3.76
C MET A 354 -8.38 -4.58 2.60
N GLU A 355 -7.39 -3.83 2.12
CA GLU A 355 -6.52 -4.28 1.02
C GLU A 355 -5.59 -5.41 1.45
N GLY A 356 -5.12 -5.40 2.71
CA GLY A 356 -4.25 -6.41 3.27
C GLY A 356 -4.85 -7.82 3.27
N GLN A 357 -3.99 -8.83 3.35
CA GLN A 357 -4.36 -10.24 3.38
C GLN A 357 -3.91 -10.89 4.68
N VAL A 358 -4.58 -11.96 5.07
CA VAL A 358 -4.11 -12.80 6.18
C VAL A 358 -2.80 -13.47 5.79
N LEU A 359 -1.78 -13.39 6.64
CA LEU A 359 -0.48 -14.06 6.49
C LEU A 359 -0.63 -15.57 6.72
N LYS A 360 -1.48 -16.21 5.91
CA LYS A 360 -1.86 -17.64 6.05
C LYS A 360 -0.66 -18.59 6.01
N GLU A 361 0.42 -18.21 5.31
CA GLU A 361 1.61 -19.04 5.21
C GLU A 361 2.41 -19.07 6.51
N ALA A 362 2.29 -18.04 7.35
CA ALA A 362 2.86 -18.03 8.71
C ALA A 362 2.03 -18.83 9.72
N LEU A 363 0.75 -19.09 9.44
CA LEU A 363 -0.16 -19.79 10.35
C LEU A 363 -0.03 -21.32 10.23
N LYS A 364 -0.17 -22.04 11.35
CA LYS A 364 -0.30 -23.51 11.36
C LYS A 364 -1.57 -23.96 10.69
N ASN A 365 -2.69 -23.25 10.92
CA ASN A 365 -3.94 -23.47 10.22
C ASN A 365 -4.08 -22.47 9.07
N LYS A 366 -3.93 -22.92 7.84
CA LYS A 366 -4.04 -22.10 6.64
C LYS A 366 -5.47 -21.73 6.23
N SER A 367 -6.49 -22.24 6.95
CA SER A 367 -7.87 -21.90 6.67
C SER A 367 -8.15 -20.45 7.06
N VAL A 368 -8.52 -19.64 6.08
CA VAL A 368 -8.90 -18.23 6.27
C VAL A 368 -10.41 -18.11 6.27
N LEU A 369 -10.94 -17.30 7.16
CA LEU A 369 -12.37 -17.01 7.24
C LEU A 369 -12.85 -16.27 5.98
N GLU A 370 -14.10 -16.50 5.58
CA GLU A 370 -14.73 -15.70 4.53
C GLU A 370 -14.84 -14.25 4.98
N SER A 371 -14.49 -13.33 4.07
CA SER A 371 -14.52 -11.89 4.35
C SER A 371 -15.95 -11.38 4.47
N ILE A 372 -16.19 -10.41 5.33
CA ILE A 372 -17.42 -9.62 5.39
C ILE A 372 -17.27 -8.35 4.53
N ASP A 373 -18.37 -7.64 4.28
CA ASP A 373 -18.30 -6.45 3.42
C ASP A 373 -17.42 -5.35 4.03
N SER A 374 -17.64 -5.01 5.29
CA SER A 374 -16.86 -4.00 6.01
C SER A 374 -17.06 -4.11 7.51
N HIS A 375 -16.07 -3.62 8.27
CA HIS A 375 -16.17 -3.35 9.70
C HIS A 375 -16.52 -1.88 10.01
N GLU A 376 -16.73 -1.05 8.99
CA GLU A 376 -17.07 0.36 9.22
C GLU A 376 -18.50 0.51 9.74
N GLU A 377 -18.64 1.33 10.78
CA GLU A 377 -19.94 1.78 11.29
C GLU A 377 -20.15 3.25 10.93
N LYS A 378 -21.40 3.66 10.77
CA LYS A 378 -21.70 5.09 10.63
C LYS A 378 -21.34 5.78 11.95
N LYS A 379 -20.18 6.45 11.98
CA LYS A 379 -19.79 7.26 13.14
C LYS A 379 -20.82 8.37 13.34
N THR A 380 -21.45 8.39 14.50
CA THR A 380 -22.13 9.58 15.03
C THR A 380 -21.01 10.54 15.43
N SER A 381 -20.95 11.71 14.79
CA SER A 381 -19.96 12.75 15.08
C SER A 381 -20.04 13.16 16.56
N THR A 382 -19.06 12.75 17.34
CA THR A 382 -18.82 13.30 18.67
C THR A 382 -18.07 14.62 18.47
N GLN A 383 -18.70 15.75 18.84
CA GLN A 383 -18.01 17.05 18.86
C GLN A 383 -16.90 16.98 19.91
N ILE A 384 -15.64 17.10 19.46
CA ILE A 384 -14.47 17.15 20.32
C ILE A 384 -14.23 18.60 20.72
N LYS A 385 -14.08 18.85 22.02
CA LYS A 385 -13.62 20.15 22.50
C LYS A 385 -12.17 20.37 22.04
N GLN A 386 -11.95 21.43 21.26
CA GLN A 386 -10.60 21.90 20.95
C GLN A 386 -9.91 22.33 22.24
N ASN A 387 -8.73 21.79 22.50
CA ASN A 387 -7.86 22.20 23.59
C ASN A 387 -6.59 22.81 22.99
N SER A 388 -6.53 24.15 22.93
CA SER A 388 -5.45 24.90 22.27
C SER A 388 -4.05 24.66 22.86
N ASP A 389 -3.98 24.44 24.17
CA ASP A 389 -2.70 24.24 24.88
C ASP A 389 -2.09 22.85 24.53
N PHE A 390 -2.95 21.90 24.27
CA PHE A 390 -2.56 20.56 23.82
C PHE A 390 -1.90 20.59 22.43
N ASP A 391 -2.52 21.27 21.45
CA ASP A 391 -2.02 21.33 20.08
C ASP A 391 -0.65 21.99 20.02
N ALA A 392 -0.42 23.07 20.77
CA ALA A 392 0.88 23.72 20.83
C ALA A 392 1.98 22.80 21.39
N THR A 393 1.68 22.03 22.43
CA THR A 393 2.64 21.08 23.04
C THR A 393 2.97 19.93 22.07
N ALA A 394 1.97 19.38 21.41
CA ALA A 394 2.15 18.29 20.45
C ALA A 394 2.95 18.73 19.22
N LEU A 395 2.65 19.91 18.67
CA LEU A 395 3.39 20.48 17.54
C LEU A 395 4.86 20.76 17.91
N GLN A 396 5.09 21.37 19.09
CA GLN A 396 6.44 21.65 19.55
C GLN A 396 7.28 20.39 19.68
N GLN A 397 6.70 19.30 20.14
CA GLN A 397 7.41 18.02 20.22
C GLN A 397 7.79 17.46 18.86
N LEU A 398 6.89 17.51 17.86
CA LEU A 398 7.19 17.10 16.49
C LEU A 398 8.29 17.96 15.86
N ILE A 399 8.37 19.26 16.25
CA ILE A 399 9.45 20.15 15.87
C ILE A 399 10.76 19.74 16.54
N ASP A 400 10.72 19.47 17.84
CA ASP A 400 11.92 19.10 18.63
C ASP A 400 12.56 17.79 18.12
N ILE A 401 11.75 16.87 17.56
CA ILE A 401 12.22 15.61 16.97
C ILE A 401 12.66 15.78 15.50
N GLY A 402 12.29 16.91 14.86
CA GLY A 402 12.68 17.24 13.48
C GLY A 402 11.70 16.78 12.40
N TYR A 403 10.54 16.21 12.74
CA TYR A 403 9.49 15.87 11.76
C TYR A 403 8.75 17.09 11.22
N LEU A 404 8.71 18.17 11.97
CA LEU A 404 8.14 19.45 11.57
C LEU A 404 9.20 20.54 11.71
N ASP A 405 9.12 21.57 10.88
CA ASP A 405 9.83 22.82 11.06
C ASP A 405 8.96 23.91 11.70
N ASN A 406 9.55 25.01 12.09
CA ASN A 406 8.83 26.11 12.71
C ASN A 406 7.81 26.79 11.77
N SER A 407 7.78 26.49 10.49
CA SER A 407 6.85 27.06 9.53
C SER A 407 5.39 26.63 9.81
N VAL A 408 5.19 25.52 10.51
CA VAL A 408 3.85 25.04 10.94
C VAL A 408 3.21 25.97 12.00
N LEU A 409 3.99 26.86 12.61
CA LEU A 409 3.52 27.89 13.55
C LEU A 409 3.39 29.28 12.90
N GLY A 410 3.79 29.40 11.61
CA GLY A 410 3.89 30.69 10.90
C GLY A 410 2.63 31.09 10.14
N GLU A 411 2.73 32.24 9.45
CA GLU A 411 1.72 32.68 8.51
C GLU A 411 1.59 31.66 7.36
N ASN A 412 0.35 31.38 6.93
CA ASN A 412 0.02 30.38 5.90
C ASN A 412 0.28 28.92 6.30
N ALA A 413 0.56 28.60 7.56
CA ALA A 413 0.80 27.23 8.02
C ALA A 413 -0.33 26.26 7.60
N ALA A 414 -1.59 26.67 7.77
CA ALA A 414 -2.74 25.85 7.38
C ALA A 414 -2.73 25.52 5.88
N THR A 415 -2.41 26.50 5.03
CA THR A 415 -2.34 26.29 3.57
C THR A 415 -1.19 25.36 3.20
N LYS A 416 -0.01 25.54 3.80
CA LYS A 416 1.14 24.66 3.59
C LYS A 416 0.82 23.23 4.02
N THR A 417 0.20 23.05 5.18
CA THR A 417 -0.23 21.74 5.68
C THR A 417 -1.21 21.04 4.72
N LEU A 418 -2.16 21.77 4.13
CA LEU A 418 -3.07 21.20 3.13
C LEU A 418 -2.32 20.72 1.89
N ILE A 419 -1.40 21.51 1.37
CA ILE A 419 -0.57 21.16 0.21
C ILE A 419 0.26 19.91 0.51
N GLU A 420 0.91 19.86 1.67
CA GLU A 420 1.69 18.69 2.08
C GLU A 420 0.84 17.43 2.24
N ASN A 421 -0.31 17.54 2.89
CA ASN A 421 -1.20 16.41 3.05
C ASN A 421 -1.76 15.91 1.71
N ASP A 422 -2.07 16.80 0.78
CA ASP A 422 -2.45 16.43 -0.59
C ASP A 422 -1.29 15.77 -1.35
N PHE A 423 -0.06 16.26 -1.16
CA PHE A 423 1.14 15.65 -1.74
C PHE A 423 1.37 14.22 -1.19
N TYR A 424 1.24 14.01 0.12
CA TYR A 424 1.34 12.68 0.73
C TYR A 424 0.19 11.77 0.32
N LEU A 425 -1.01 12.31 0.21
CA LEU A 425 -2.18 11.59 -0.29
C LEU A 425 -1.97 11.12 -1.74
N ALA A 426 -1.39 11.96 -2.60
CA ALA A 426 -1.06 11.58 -3.98
C ALA A 426 -0.01 10.46 -4.04
N GLN A 427 1.00 10.48 -3.16
CA GLN A 427 1.96 9.38 -3.03
C GLN A 427 1.27 8.09 -2.59
N SER A 428 0.35 8.17 -1.64
CA SER A 428 -0.45 7.00 -1.20
C SER A 428 -1.34 6.44 -2.32
N TYR A 429 -1.96 7.30 -3.15
CA TYR A 429 -2.71 6.87 -4.32
C TYR A 429 -1.81 6.16 -5.34
N LEU A 430 -0.62 6.70 -5.62
CA LEU A 430 0.34 6.08 -6.54
C LEU A 430 0.78 4.71 -6.03
N ASP A 431 1.10 4.60 -4.75
CA ASP A 431 1.49 3.35 -4.08
C ASP A 431 0.35 2.31 -4.08
N GLY A 432 -0.90 2.74 -4.00
CA GLY A 432 -2.10 1.91 -4.16
C GLY A 432 -2.49 1.60 -5.61
N GLY A 433 -1.67 2.01 -6.61
CA GLY A 433 -1.95 1.79 -8.03
C GLY A 433 -3.05 2.71 -8.61
N LYS A 434 -3.46 3.75 -7.89
CA LYS A 434 -4.50 4.71 -8.29
C LYS A 434 -3.85 5.94 -8.95
N LEU A 435 -3.22 5.73 -10.11
CA LEU A 435 -2.41 6.76 -10.80
C LEU A 435 -3.23 8.00 -11.20
N ASN A 436 -4.46 7.83 -11.68
CA ASN A 436 -5.30 8.95 -12.10
C ASN A 436 -5.71 9.84 -10.92
N GLU A 437 -6.02 9.23 -9.79
CA GLU A 437 -6.33 9.95 -8.55
C GLU A 437 -5.11 10.73 -8.05
N ALA A 438 -3.92 10.13 -8.12
CA ALA A 438 -2.67 10.81 -7.78
C ALA A 438 -2.43 12.04 -8.67
N ILE A 439 -2.62 11.91 -9.99
CA ILE A 439 -2.51 13.01 -10.95
C ILE A 439 -3.50 14.13 -10.60
N HIS A 440 -4.77 13.77 -10.39
CA HIS A 440 -5.82 14.74 -10.10
C HIS A 440 -5.54 15.58 -8.84
N VAL A 441 -5.02 14.95 -7.77
CA VAL A 441 -4.64 15.64 -6.54
C VAL A 441 -3.44 16.56 -6.82
N MET A 442 -2.41 16.06 -7.52
CA MET A 442 -1.19 16.83 -7.78
C MET A 442 -1.40 17.99 -8.76
N GLU A 443 -2.32 17.90 -9.70
CA GLU A 443 -2.71 19.03 -10.56
C GLU A 443 -3.25 20.20 -9.73
N LYS A 444 -4.05 19.92 -8.68
CA LYS A 444 -4.54 20.96 -7.76
C LYS A 444 -3.40 21.57 -6.94
N VAL A 445 -2.49 20.73 -6.42
CA VAL A 445 -1.32 21.17 -5.68
C VAL A 445 -0.44 22.08 -6.55
N ALA A 446 -0.13 21.68 -7.79
CA ALA A 446 0.75 22.44 -8.69
C ALA A 446 0.18 23.81 -9.12
N LEU A 447 -1.13 24.01 -9.05
CA LEU A 447 -1.79 25.30 -9.33
C LEU A 447 -1.73 26.26 -8.16
N HIS A 448 -1.37 25.78 -6.96
CA HIS A 448 -1.34 26.62 -5.77
C HIS A 448 -0.08 27.52 -5.75
N GLN A 449 -0.23 28.78 -5.36
CA GLN A 449 0.89 29.74 -5.30
C GLN A 449 2.04 29.35 -4.34
N ASN A 450 1.76 28.47 -3.36
CA ASN A 450 2.73 27.95 -2.41
C ASN A 450 3.26 26.56 -2.82
N ALA A 451 2.98 26.11 -4.06
CA ALA A 451 3.55 24.87 -4.56
C ALA A 451 5.07 25.01 -4.72
N GLU A 452 5.81 24.02 -4.26
CA GLU A 452 7.26 23.95 -4.37
C GLU A 452 7.67 23.15 -5.61
N VAL A 453 8.92 23.35 -6.04
CA VAL A 453 9.53 22.64 -7.18
C VAL A 453 9.31 21.12 -7.10
N ARG A 454 9.46 20.52 -5.91
CA ARG A 454 9.29 19.07 -5.70
C ARG A 454 7.89 18.58 -6.04
N HIS A 455 6.86 19.40 -5.87
CA HIS A 455 5.47 19.05 -6.23
C HIS A 455 5.31 18.95 -7.76
N THR A 456 5.84 19.92 -8.49
CA THR A 456 5.81 19.88 -9.96
C THR A 456 6.70 18.78 -10.52
N SER A 457 7.85 18.51 -9.89
CA SER A 457 8.73 17.39 -10.23
C SER A 457 8.01 16.04 -10.04
N PHE A 458 7.27 15.88 -8.96
CA PHE A 458 6.48 14.67 -8.73
C PHE A 458 5.33 14.53 -9.75
N LEU A 459 4.65 15.62 -10.09
CA LEU A 459 3.63 15.63 -11.13
C LEU A 459 4.21 15.22 -12.50
N CYS A 460 5.42 15.67 -12.85
CA CYS A 460 6.14 15.19 -14.04
C CYS A 460 6.32 13.66 -14.03
N LYS A 461 6.71 13.08 -12.88
CA LYS A 461 6.86 11.61 -12.73
C LYS A 461 5.53 10.89 -12.92
N LEU A 462 4.43 11.45 -12.43
CA LEU A 462 3.10 10.88 -12.63
C LEU A 462 2.66 10.92 -14.09
N TYR A 463 2.90 12.04 -14.82
CA TYR A 463 2.61 12.13 -16.25
C TYR A 463 3.46 11.16 -17.07
N LEU A 464 4.74 10.98 -16.71
CA LEU A 464 5.59 9.96 -17.33
C LEU A 464 5.01 8.55 -17.13
N ALA A 465 4.58 8.22 -15.92
CA ALA A 465 3.97 6.93 -15.60
C ALA A 465 2.67 6.71 -16.37
N ASN A 466 1.91 7.79 -16.60
CA ASN A 466 0.64 7.77 -17.34
C ASN A 466 0.83 7.87 -18.87
N SER A 467 2.06 8.02 -19.34
CA SER A 467 2.38 8.30 -20.77
C SER A 467 1.69 9.56 -21.33
N ASP A 468 1.42 10.53 -20.47
CA ASP A 468 0.83 11.83 -20.83
C ASP A 468 1.94 12.82 -21.20
N TRP A 469 2.41 12.69 -22.43
CA TRP A 469 3.57 13.44 -22.93
C TRP A 469 3.33 14.94 -23.03
N ASP A 470 2.13 15.36 -23.38
CA ASP A 470 1.78 16.77 -23.58
C ASP A 470 1.81 17.52 -22.24
N ASN A 471 1.19 16.97 -21.21
CA ASN A 471 1.19 17.57 -19.89
C ASN A 471 2.56 17.44 -19.20
N PHE A 472 3.29 16.35 -19.45
CA PHE A 472 4.68 16.22 -19.00
C PHE A 472 5.55 17.35 -19.54
N LEU A 473 5.52 17.63 -20.85
CA LEU A 473 6.36 18.68 -21.47
C LEU A 473 5.99 20.08 -20.97
N LYS A 474 4.71 20.34 -20.69
CA LYS A 474 4.27 21.61 -20.08
C LYS A 474 4.82 21.78 -18.67
N ALA A 475 4.69 20.74 -17.82
CA ALA A 475 5.20 20.77 -16.46
C ALA A 475 6.73 20.85 -16.42
N LEU A 476 7.41 20.15 -17.32
CA LEU A 476 8.87 20.22 -17.46
C LEU A 476 9.34 21.63 -17.84
N LYS A 477 8.60 22.31 -18.71
CA LYS A 477 8.90 23.71 -19.07
C LYS A 477 8.76 24.65 -17.86
N GLN A 478 7.75 24.45 -17.01
CA GLN A 478 7.60 25.22 -15.78
C GLN A 478 8.78 25.01 -14.82
N LEU A 479 9.29 23.76 -14.73
CA LEU A 479 10.49 23.48 -13.96
C LEU A 479 11.74 24.15 -14.53
N ASP A 480 11.89 24.21 -15.86
CA ASP A 480 13.05 24.83 -16.56
C ASP A 480 13.05 26.37 -16.36
N GLU A 481 11.88 26.97 -16.17
CA GLU A 481 11.71 28.41 -15.88
C GLU A 481 11.86 28.74 -14.38
N SER A 482 11.96 27.72 -13.51
CA SER A 482 12.13 27.84 -12.05
C SER A 482 13.60 27.70 -11.63
N GLU A 483 13.91 27.83 -10.35
CA GLU A 483 15.25 27.60 -9.79
C GLU A 483 15.63 26.10 -9.68
N THR A 484 14.99 25.23 -10.46
CA THR A 484 15.26 23.78 -10.44
C THR A 484 16.67 23.48 -10.92
N SER A 485 17.33 22.52 -10.28
CA SER A 485 18.67 22.11 -10.71
C SER A 485 18.65 21.55 -12.14
N SER A 486 19.61 21.92 -12.95
CA SER A 486 19.74 21.40 -14.30
C SER A 486 19.86 19.86 -14.33
N GLN A 487 20.39 19.28 -13.28
CA GLN A 487 20.54 17.83 -13.13
C GLN A 487 19.19 17.10 -12.96
N GLU A 488 18.25 17.67 -12.20
CA GLU A 488 16.91 17.10 -12.05
C GLU A 488 16.13 17.19 -13.36
N ILE A 489 16.23 18.32 -14.05
CA ILE A 489 15.63 18.52 -15.37
C ILE A 489 16.20 17.52 -16.39
N ASP A 490 17.52 17.37 -16.42
CA ASP A 490 18.19 16.38 -17.29
C ASP A 490 17.73 14.95 -16.97
N PHE A 491 17.54 14.62 -15.69
CA PHE A 491 17.05 13.32 -15.28
C PHE A 491 15.61 13.04 -15.76
N LEU A 492 14.71 14.01 -15.63
CA LEU A 492 13.34 13.89 -16.13
C LEU A 492 13.30 13.80 -17.65
N LYS A 493 14.14 14.59 -18.36
CA LYS A 493 14.30 14.51 -19.82
C LYS A 493 14.81 13.13 -20.26
N ALA A 494 15.79 12.58 -19.53
CA ALA A 494 16.33 11.25 -19.83
C ALA A 494 15.28 10.14 -19.67
N GLN A 495 14.46 10.21 -18.61
CA GLN A 495 13.34 9.29 -18.41
C GLN A 495 12.28 9.41 -19.52
N TYR A 496 11.96 10.62 -19.95
CA TYR A 496 11.07 10.85 -21.09
C TYR A 496 11.63 10.27 -22.39
N TYR A 497 12.93 10.50 -22.69
CA TYR A 497 13.56 9.90 -23.86
C TYR A 497 13.57 8.38 -23.79
N PHE A 498 13.83 7.79 -22.62
CA PHE A 498 13.74 6.35 -22.42
C PHE A 498 12.31 5.84 -22.70
N ALA A 499 11.28 6.49 -22.14
CA ALA A 499 9.89 6.11 -22.32
C ALA A 499 9.41 6.25 -23.77
N THR A 500 9.93 7.25 -24.50
CA THR A 500 9.64 7.48 -25.92
C THR A 500 10.58 6.72 -26.87
N GLN A 501 11.34 5.74 -26.36
CA GLN A 501 12.27 4.86 -27.09
C GLN A 501 13.47 5.57 -27.77
N LYS A 502 13.78 6.78 -27.35
CA LYS A 502 14.99 7.51 -27.76
C LYS A 502 16.16 7.15 -26.85
N PHE A 503 16.62 5.88 -26.97
CA PHE A 503 17.55 5.29 -26.00
C PHE A 503 18.94 5.92 -26.02
N ASN A 504 19.43 6.39 -27.17
CA ASN A 504 20.73 7.05 -27.25
C ASN A 504 20.73 8.41 -26.55
N GLU A 505 19.70 9.22 -26.77
CA GLU A 505 19.52 10.52 -26.11
C GLU A 505 19.31 10.35 -24.58
N ALA A 506 18.58 9.30 -24.17
CA ALA A 506 18.42 8.96 -22.77
C ALA A 506 19.75 8.58 -22.12
N LEU A 507 20.56 7.75 -22.80
CA LEU A 507 21.86 7.30 -22.29
C LEU A 507 22.84 8.47 -22.12
N GLU A 508 22.91 9.36 -23.07
CA GLU A 508 23.78 10.56 -23.02
C GLU A 508 23.50 11.39 -21.76
N LEU A 509 22.24 11.64 -21.46
CA LEU A 509 21.86 12.40 -20.28
C LEU A 509 22.11 11.61 -18.98
N PHE A 510 21.77 10.33 -18.92
CA PHE A 510 22.04 9.52 -17.74
C PHE A 510 23.54 9.41 -17.45
N GLU A 511 24.38 9.22 -18.46
CA GLU A 511 25.84 9.20 -18.29
C GLU A 511 26.40 10.56 -17.89
N LYS A 512 25.85 11.66 -18.42
CA LYS A 512 26.18 13.02 -17.96
C LYS A 512 25.94 13.17 -16.46
N ILE A 513 24.77 12.74 -15.97
CA ILE A 513 24.39 12.82 -14.56
C ILE A 513 25.29 11.91 -13.70
N SER A 514 25.64 10.72 -14.18
CA SER A 514 26.46 9.75 -13.42
C SER A 514 27.88 10.22 -13.10
N LYS A 515 28.37 11.23 -13.81
CA LYS A 515 29.69 11.84 -13.51
C LYS A 515 29.71 12.63 -12.20
N THR A 516 28.57 13.13 -11.78
CA THR A 516 28.43 14.00 -10.59
C THR A 516 27.59 13.36 -9.48
N SER A 517 26.76 12.36 -9.82
CA SER A 517 25.89 11.68 -8.87
C SER A 517 26.01 10.15 -9.02
N LYS A 518 26.21 9.47 -7.91
CA LYS A 518 26.20 8.00 -7.85
C LYS A 518 24.98 7.55 -7.07
N SER A 519 23.94 7.12 -7.79
CA SER A 519 22.75 6.53 -7.16
C SER A 519 22.42 5.17 -7.75
N ALA A 520 21.90 4.27 -6.92
CA ALA A 520 21.48 2.95 -7.37
C ALA A 520 20.39 3.05 -8.46
N ALA A 521 19.42 3.94 -8.30
CA ALA A 521 18.35 4.16 -9.26
C ALA A 521 18.90 4.66 -10.63
N LEU A 522 19.91 5.53 -10.63
CA LEU A 522 20.54 6.00 -11.86
C LEU A 522 21.24 4.86 -12.60
N HIS A 523 22.06 4.06 -11.90
CA HIS A 523 22.71 2.89 -12.49
C HIS A 523 21.70 1.87 -13.00
N HIS A 524 20.56 1.67 -12.31
CA HIS A 524 19.46 0.85 -12.80
C HIS A 524 18.92 1.34 -14.16
N LEU A 525 18.66 2.64 -14.29
CA LEU A 525 18.15 3.23 -15.54
C LEU A 525 19.18 3.17 -16.69
N ILE A 526 20.44 3.41 -16.39
CA ILE A 526 21.54 3.24 -17.35
C ILE A 526 21.59 1.79 -17.83
N ALA A 527 21.55 0.82 -16.92
CA ALA A 527 21.57 -0.60 -17.24
C ALA A 527 20.39 -0.99 -18.15
N LYS A 528 19.18 -0.54 -17.80
CA LYS A 528 17.99 -0.75 -18.64
C LYS A 528 18.13 -0.14 -20.04
N THR A 529 18.75 1.02 -20.12
CA THR A 529 18.97 1.69 -21.40
C THR A 529 19.97 0.90 -22.27
N TYR A 530 21.07 0.42 -21.67
CA TYR A 530 21.99 -0.47 -22.35
C TYR A 530 21.34 -1.78 -22.82
N LEU A 531 20.46 -2.39 -22.00
CA LEU A 531 19.69 -3.57 -22.44
C LEU A 531 18.83 -3.27 -23.68
N LYS A 532 18.17 -2.11 -23.72
CA LYS A 532 17.36 -1.71 -24.90
C LYS A 532 18.20 -1.46 -26.14
N LEU A 533 19.45 -1.06 -25.97
CA LEU A 533 20.44 -0.91 -27.06
C LEU A 533 21.16 -2.21 -27.42
N GLY A 534 20.92 -3.32 -26.72
CA GLY A 534 21.58 -4.62 -26.95
C GLY A 534 23.04 -4.69 -26.44
N ILE A 535 23.46 -3.77 -25.58
CA ILE A 535 24.83 -3.67 -25.03
C ILE A 535 24.88 -4.38 -23.67
N TYR A 536 24.86 -5.71 -23.70
CA TYR A 536 24.63 -6.57 -22.52
C TYR A 536 25.73 -6.47 -21.45
N GLU A 537 27.02 -6.36 -21.82
CA GLU A 537 28.11 -6.26 -20.82
C GLU A 537 28.05 -4.95 -20.04
N SER A 538 27.77 -3.82 -20.70
CA SER A 538 27.58 -2.53 -20.01
C SER A 538 26.33 -2.55 -19.13
N ALA A 539 25.26 -3.22 -19.57
CA ALA A 539 24.06 -3.40 -18.76
C ALA A 539 24.37 -4.19 -17.47
N LYS A 540 25.11 -5.33 -17.58
CA LYS A 540 25.52 -6.13 -16.44
C LYS A 540 26.30 -5.32 -15.41
N LEU A 541 27.35 -4.62 -15.85
CA LEU A 541 28.17 -3.78 -14.96
C LEU A 541 27.36 -2.72 -14.21
N ASN A 542 26.39 -2.11 -14.87
CA ASN A 542 25.54 -1.08 -14.24
C ASN A 542 24.51 -1.69 -13.27
N PHE A 543 23.95 -2.88 -13.57
CA PHE A 543 23.09 -3.58 -12.58
C PHE A 543 23.91 -3.99 -11.34
N GLU A 544 25.13 -4.52 -11.51
CA GLU A 544 26.04 -4.85 -10.41
C GLU A 544 26.41 -3.59 -9.58
N SER A 545 26.69 -2.47 -10.27
CA SER A 545 26.94 -1.18 -9.62
C SER A 545 25.73 -0.70 -8.83
N SER A 546 24.53 -0.81 -9.39
CA SER A 546 23.29 -0.48 -8.70
C SER A 546 23.09 -1.32 -7.44
N LEU A 547 23.28 -2.66 -7.51
CA LEU A 547 23.16 -3.57 -6.37
C LEU A 547 24.24 -3.35 -5.32
N SER A 548 25.46 -2.93 -5.71
CA SER A 548 26.51 -2.59 -4.74
C SER A 548 26.16 -1.35 -3.90
N LEU A 549 25.33 -0.46 -4.44
CA LEU A 549 24.84 0.74 -3.77
C LEU A 549 23.53 0.45 -2.98
N ASN A 550 22.62 -0.30 -3.56
CA ASN A 550 21.35 -0.69 -2.93
C ASN A 550 20.87 -2.06 -3.44
N LYS A 551 20.89 -3.05 -2.56
CA LYS A 551 20.46 -4.42 -2.84
C LYS A 551 18.93 -4.57 -2.93
N GLU A 552 18.17 -3.60 -2.47
CA GLU A 552 16.70 -3.66 -2.37
C GLU A 552 15.98 -3.44 -3.70
N ILE A 553 16.71 -3.06 -4.76
CA ILE A 553 16.13 -2.96 -6.10
C ILE A 553 16.00 -4.37 -6.71
N ALA A 554 14.94 -5.06 -6.34
CA ALA A 554 14.68 -6.46 -6.73
C ALA A 554 14.74 -6.70 -8.24
N GLN A 555 14.37 -5.70 -9.05
CA GLN A 555 14.43 -5.79 -10.50
C GLN A 555 15.85 -6.01 -11.03
N ASN A 556 16.89 -5.49 -10.37
CA ASN A 556 18.27 -5.67 -10.79
C ASN A 556 18.71 -7.14 -10.72
N TRP A 557 18.31 -7.83 -9.64
CA TRP A 557 18.56 -9.25 -9.49
C TRP A 557 17.91 -10.06 -10.59
N THR A 558 16.65 -9.77 -10.91
CA THR A 558 15.90 -10.46 -11.98
C THR A 558 16.50 -10.20 -13.37
N GLU A 559 16.92 -8.95 -13.66
CA GLU A 559 17.54 -8.63 -14.97
C GLU A 559 18.93 -9.23 -15.11
N LEU A 560 19.75 -9.26 -14.05
CA LEU A 560 21.01 -9.97 -14.04
C LEU A 560 20.83 -11.47 -14.27
N ALA A 561 19.85 -12.08 -13.60
CA ALA A 561 19.52 -13.48 -13.79
C ALA A 561 19.16 -13.79 -15.26
N LYS A 562 18.41 -12.91 -15.94
CA LYS A 562 18.11 -13.04 -17.37
C LYS A 562 19.38 -13.02 -18.24
N LEU A 563 20.35 -12.19 -17.89
CA LEU A 563 21.64 -12.14 -18.60
C LEU A 563 22.43 -13.44 -18.41
N HIS A 564 22.46 -14.02 -17.19
CA HIS A 564 23.09 -15.32 -16.91
C HIS A 564 22.35 -16.46 -17.63
N LEU A 565 21.01 -16.44 -17.65
CA LEU A 565 20.20 -17.39 -18.42
C LEU A 565 20.53 -17.35 -19.92
N GLY A 566 20.76 -16.18 -20.50
CA GLY A 566 21.18 -16.02 -21.89
C GLY A 566 22.55 -16.66 -22.20
N LYS A 567 23.39 -16.85 -21.19
CA LYS A 567 24.69 -17.52 -21.26
C LYS A 567 24.62 -19.00 -20.83
N SER A 568 23.43 -19.50 -20.44
CA SER A 568 23.20 -20.85 -19.89
C SER A 568 23.90 -21.10 -18.56
N GLU A 569 24.11 -20.06 -17.77
CA GLU A 569 24.68 -20.09 -16.42
C GLU A 569 23.48 -20.21 -15.44
N PHE A 570 22.97 -21.46 -15.27
CA PHE A 570 21.66 -21.68 -14.63
C PHE A 570 21.73 -21.61 -13.10
N GLU A 571 22.84 -22.01 -12.47
CA GLU A 571 23.06 -21.94 -11.03
C GLU A 571 23.16 -20.48 -10.58
N GLU A 572 23.97 -19.68 -11.25
CA GLU A 572 24.15 -18.25 -10.93
C GLU A 572 22.84 -17.49 -11.14
N ALA A 573 22.09 -17.83 -12.21
CA ALA A 573 20.78 -17.23 -12.44
C ALA A 573 19.79 -17.60 -11.33
N LEU A 574 19.82 -18.84 -10.85
CA LEU A 574 18.94 -19.31 -9.78
C LEU A 574 19.22 -18.57 -8.47
N ASP A 575 20.49 -18.43 -8.09
CA ASP A 575 20.89 -17.71 -6.88
C ASP A 575 20.41 -16.25 -6.91
N LEU A 576 20.63 -15.54 -8.02
CA LEU A 576 20.16 -14.18 -8.21
C LEU A 576 18.63 -14.05 -8.12
N LEU A 577 17.89 -15.02 -8.66
CA LEU A 577 16.44 -15.02 -8.59
C LEU A 577 15.93 -15.28 -7.17
N LEU A 578 16.57 -16.18 -6.44
CA LEU A 578 16.24 -16.42 -5.03
C LEU A 578 16.49 -15.18 -4.17
N ASP A 579 17.61 -14.49 -4.39
CA ASP A 579 17.91 -13.22 -3.74
C ASP A 579 16.84 -12.15 -4.07
N SER A 580 16.32 -12.11 -5.31
CA SER A 580 15.27 -11.16 -5.68
C SER A 580 13.97 -11.36 -4.90
N LEU A 581 13.65 -12.63 -4.55
CA LEU A 581 12.43 -12.97 -3.81
C LEU A 581 12.44 -12.50 -2.35
N ASP A 582 13.62 -12.27 -1.77
CA ASP A 582 13.74 -11.66 -0.43
C ASP A 582 13.17 -10.23 -0.39
N TYR A 583 13.10 -9.55 -1.53
CA TYR A 583 12.60 -8.18 -1.66
C TYR A 583 11.21 -8.13 -2.29
N ILE A 584 10.95 -8.88 -3.36
CA ILE A 584 9.62 -8.93 -3.99
C ILE A 584 9.23 -10.39 -4.25
N PHE A 585 8.49 -10.99 -3.31
CA PHE A 585 8.00 -12.36 -3.46
C PHE A 585 6.85 -12.48 -4.48
N LYS A 586 5.95 -11.48 -4.56
CA LYS A 586 4.90 -11.44 -5.59
C LYS A 586 5.49 -11.01 -6.94
N ASN A 587 6.33 -11.86 -7.50
CA ASN A 587 6.99 -11.65 -8.78
C ASN A 587 6.81 -12.91 -9.67
N PRO A 588 5.71 -13.02 -10.42
CA PRO A 588 5.44 -14.19 -11.24
C PRO A 588 6.52 -14.45 -12.30
N GLU A 589 7.21 -13.39 -12.78
CA GLU A 589 8.33 -13.55 -13.71
C GLU A 589 9.54 -14.21 -13.03
N ALA A 590 9.91 -13.80 -11.82
CA ALA A 590 11.00 -14.43 -11.09
C ALA A 590 10.70 -15.92 -10.81
N HIS A 591 9.49 -16.24 -10.35
CA HIS A 591 9.09 -17.65 -10.13
C HIS A 591 9.09 -18.46 -11.41
N LYS A 592 8.68 -17.89 -12.56
CA LYS A 592 8.81 -18.54 -13.88
C LYS A 592 10.25 -18.85 -14.19
N LEU A 593 11.15 -17.87 -14.05
CA LEU A 593 12.57 -18.02 -14.35
C LEU A 593 13.25 -19.02 -13.40
N ILE A 594 12.89 -19.05 -12.12
CA ILE A 594 13.32 -20.09 -11.17
C ILE A 594 12.91 -21.48 -11.67
N GLY A 595 11.64 -21.63 -12.08
CA GLY A 595 11.18 -22.87 -12.65
C GLY A 595 11.97 -23.31 -13.90
N VAL A 596 12.32 -22.36 -14.77
CA VAL A 596 13.17 -22.60 -15.94
C VAL A 596 14.58 -23.05 -15.54
N CYS A 597 15.24 -22.37 -14.58
CA CYS A 597 16.55 -22.77 -14.07
C CYS A 597 16.50 -24.20 -13.51
N LEU A 598 15.54 -24.47 -12.63
CA LEU A 598 15.39 -25.78 -11.97
C LEU A 598 15.12 -26.93 -12.96
N VAL A 599 14.36 -26.69 -14.06
CA VAL A 599 14.20 -27.66 -15.13
C VAL A 599 15.54 -27.98 -15.80
N LYS A 600 16.38 -26.96 -16.03
CA LYS A 600 17.70 -27.13 -16.65
C LYS A 600 18.70 -27.84 -15.74
N LEU A 601 18.57 -27.62 -14.42
CA LEU A 601 19.35 -28.27 -13.38
C LEU A 601 18.79 -29.63 -12.94
N GLU A 602 17.73 -30.12 -13.62
CA GLU A 602 17.05 -31.40 -13.37
C GLU A 602 16.38 -31.54 -12.00
N HIS A 603 16.11 -30.42 -11.29
CA HIS A 603 15.33 -30.37 -10.06
C HIS A 603 13.81 -30.24 -10.34
N PHE A 604 13.24 -31.32 -10.89
CA PHE A 604 11.90 -31.28 -11.53
C PHE A 604 10.75 -31.02 -10.57
N GLU A 605 10.80 -31.50 -9.31
CA GLU A 605 9.74 -31.25 -8.30
C GLU A 605 9.73 -29.79 -7.87
N ASP A 606 10.90 -29.23 -7.60
CA ASP A 606 11.04 -27.83 -7.23
C ASP A 606 10.69 -26.90 -8.39
N ALA A 607 11.03 -27.30 -9.63
CA ALA A 607 10.61 -26.59 -10.83
C ALA A 607 9.08 -26.53 -10.96
N ALA A 608 8.40 -27.65 -10.70
CA ALA A 608 6.94 -27.67 -10.74
C ALA A 608 6.34 -26.74 -9.67
N ASN A 609 6.88 -26.76 -8.44
CA ASN A 609 6.44 -25.87 -7.37
C ASN A 609 6.62 -24.39 -7.74
N ALA A 610 7.76 -24.01 -8.30
CA ALA A 610 8.03 -22.63 -8.72
C ALA A 610 7.10 -22.19 -9.86
N LEU A 611 6.86 -23.04 -10.87
CA LEU A 611 5.94 -22.74 -11.97
C LEU A 611 4.47 -22.66 -11.50
N GLU A 612 4.06 -23.51 -10.57
CA GLU A 612 2.74 -23.41 -9.93
C GLU A 612 2.56 -22.11 -9.16
N LEU A 613 3.59 -21.69 -8.44
CA LEU A 613 3.57 -20.44 -7.72
C LEU A 613 3.50 -19.23 -8.67
N SER A 614 4.24 -19.25 -9.76
CA SER A 614 4.13 -18.27 -10.85
C SER A 614 2.70 -18.19 -11.40
N LEU A 615 2.07 -19.32 -11.71
CA LEU A 615 0.68 -19.38 -12.19
C LEU A 615 -0.33 -18.94 -11.14
N SER A 616 -0.08 -19.19 -9.86
CA SER A 616 -0.97 -18.75 -8.78
C SER A 616 -0.99 -17.22 -8.64
N GLN A 617 0.12 -16.57 -8.95
CA GLN A 617 0.27 -15.10 -8.91
C GLN A 617 -0.24 -14.43 -10.20
N ASN A 618 -0.05 -15.08 -11.34
CA ASN A 618 -0.56 -14.64 -12.64
C ASN A 618 -1.01 -15.85 -13.48
N GLY A 619 -2.30 -16.15 -13.44
CA GLY A 619 -2.90 -17.31 -14.12
C GLY A 619 -2.92 -17.23 -15.66
N GLN A 620 -2.53 -16.10 -16.27
CA GLN A 620 -2.61 -15.88 -17.72
C GLN A 620 -1.30 -16.20 -18.46
N GLN A 621 -0.36 -16.91 -17.82
CA GLN A 621 0.93 -17.28 -18.42
C GLN A 621 0.85 -18.61 -19.18
N LYS A 622 0.51 -18.51 -20.46
CA LYS A 622 0.37 -19.72 -21.32
C LYS A 622 1.67 -20.54 -21.39
N GLU A 623 2.80 -19.88 -21.57
CA GLU A 623 4.12 -20.53 -21.66
C GLU A 623 4.48 -21.30 -20.37
N VAL A 624 4.16 -20.73 -19.21
CA VAL A 624 4.40 -21.37 -17.90
C VAL A 624 3.53 -22.61 -17.75
N LEU A 625 2.26 -22.54 -18.18
CA LEU A 625 1.37 -23.68 -18.12
C LEU A 625 1.80 -24.83 -19.07
N GLU A 626 2.24 -24.47 -20.26
CA GLU A 626 2.76 -25.46 -21.23
C GLU A 626 4.01 -26.15 -20.68
N LEU A 627 4.95 -25.41 -20.13
CA LEU A 627 6.16 -25.93 -19.49
C LEU A 627 5.83 -26.86 -18.31
N LEU A 628 4.92 -26.41 -17.43
CA LEU A 628 4.49 -27.20 -16.27
C LEU A 628 3.82 -28.52 -16.68
N ASN A 629 2.93 -28.47 -17.67
CA ASN A 629 2.24 -29.67 -18.17
C ASN A 629 3.21 -30.64 -18.84
N ASP A 630 4.20 -30.13 -19.57
CA ASP A 630 5.25 -30.98 -20.14
C ASP A 630 6.07 -31.67 -19.04
N LEU A 631 6.43 -30.92 -17.99
CA LEU A 631 7.14 -31.41 -16.81
C LEU A 631 6.36 -32.54 -16.10
N TYR A 632 5.06 -32.36 -15.87
CA TYR A 632 4.20 -33.41 -15.28
C TYR A 632 4.09 -34.64 -16.14
N ARG A 633 4.04 -34.48 -17.46
CA ARG A 633 3.90 -35.60 -18.42
C ARG A 633 5.18 -36.38 -18.58
N THR A 634 6.30 -35.68 -18.78
CA THR A 634 7.55 -36.28 -19.26
C THR A 634 8.51 -36.65 -18.13
N LYS A 635 8.63 -35.81 -17.11
CA LYS A 635 9.63 -35.95 -16.04
C LYS A 635 9.02 -36.50 -14.74
N LEU A 636 7.95 -35.91 -14.25
CA LEU A 636 7.32 -36.32 -12.98
C LEU A 636 6.34 -37.50 -13.17
N LYS A 637 5.98 -37.84 -14.41
CA LYS A 637 5.04 -38.92 -14.75
C LYS A 637 3.73 -38.83 -13.97
N SER A 638 3.23 -37.61 -13.78
CA SER A 638 2.04 -37.28 -12.98
C SER A 638 0.94 -36.68 -13.87
N PRO A 639 0.40 -37.42 -14.85
CA PRO A 639 -0.57 -36.87 -15.80
C PRO A 639 -1.87 -36.40 -15.15
N GLN A 640 -2.20 -36.91 -13.95
CA GLN A 640 -3.35 -36.42 -13.14
C GLN A 640 -3.22 -34.97 -12.68
N LEU A 641 -2.00 -34.43 -12.68
CA LEU A 641 -1.73 -33.04 -12.33
C LEU A 641 -1.74 -32.09 -13.53
N ILE A 642 -1.87 -32.63 -14.75
CA ILE A 642 -1.94 -31.83 -15.98
C ILE A 642 -3.13 -30.84 -15.84
N ARG A 643 -2.80 -29.59 -15.88
CA ARG A 643 -3.78 -28.50 -15.85
C ARG A 643 -4.15 -28.08 -17.26
N SER A 644 -5.44 -28.00 -17.53
CA SER A 644 -5.89 -27.29 -18.72
C SER A 644 -5.89 -25.79 -18.43
N PHE A 645 -5.51 -24.97 -19.40
CA PHE A 645 -6.03 -23.60 -19.40
C PHE A 645 -7.55 -23.76 -19.26
N GLN A 646 -8.09 -23.41 -18.11
CA GLN A 646 -9.49 -23.09 -18.09
C GLN A 646 -9.58 -21.94 -19.11
N LYS A 647 -10.14 -22.25 -20.29
CA LYS A 647 -10.64 -21.21 -21.18
C LYS A 647 -11.57 -20.43 -20.27
N ILE A 648 -11.06 -19.34 -19.70
CA ILE A 648 -11.90 -18.43 -18.94
C ILE A 648 -12.83 -17.94 -20.03
N GLU A 649 -14.05 -18.52 -20.08
CA GLU A 649 -15.04 -18.06 -21.02
C GLU A 649 -15.17 -16.57 -20.77
N SER A 650 -14.77 -15.77 -21.74
CA SER A 650 -14.84 -14.33 -21.61
C SER A 650 -16.29 -14.00 -21.31
N LYS A 651 -16.53 -13.33 -20.19
CA LYS A 651 -17.86 -12.86 -19.85
C LYS A 651 -18.31 -11.83 -20.88
N ILE A 652 -19.52 -11.96 -21.38
CA ILE A 652 -20.09 -11.00 -22.33
C ILE A 652 -20.71 -9.87 -21.51
N VAL A 653 -20.33 -8.64 -21.80
CA VAL A 653 -20.89 -7.44 -21.17
C VAL A 653 -21.52 -6.58 -22.25
N VAL A 654 -22.76 -6.19 -22.06
CA VAL A 654 -23.44 -5.21 -22.90
C VAL A 654 -23.45 -3.87 -22.20
N SER A 655 -22.88 -2.85 -22.83
CA SER A 655 -22.68 -1.53 -22.23
C SER A 655 -23.04 -0.38 -23.18
N GLY A 656 -23.02 0.83 -22.64
CA GLY A 656 -23.35 2.09 -23.29
C GLY A 656 -24.10 3.02 -22.35
N LEU A 657 -24.40 4.23 -22.81
CA LEU A 657 -25.20 5.17 -22.02
C LEU A 657 -26.61 4.61 -21.73
N PRO A 658 -27.20 4.90 -20.56
CA PRO A 658 -28.60 4.56 -20.32
C PRO A 658 -29.52 5.11 -21.43
N ARG A 659 -30.33 4.26 -22.05
CA ARG A 659 -31.21 4.56 -23.20
C ARG A 659 -30.52 4.55 -24.58
N SER A 660 -29.30 4.06 -24.69
CA SER A 660 -28.61 3.88 -25.98
C SER A 660 -29.05 2.66 -26.79
N GLY A 661 -29.81 1.71 -26.20
CA GLY A 661 -30.22 0.46 -26.87
C GLY A 661 -29.65 -0.82 -26.20
N THR A 662 -29.03 -0.73 -25.04
CA THR A 662 -28.46 -1.88 -24.33
C THR A 662 -29.43 -3.03 -24.08
N SER A 663 -30.73 -2.73 -23.82
CA SER A 663 -31.74 -3.77 -23.66
C SER A 663 -32.03 -4.51 -24.97
N LEU A 664 -31.96 -3.83 -26.14
CA LEU A 664 -32.11 -4.48 -27.44
C LEU A 664 -31.01 -5.51 -27.69
N ILE A 665 -29.75 -5.14 -27.43
CA ILE A 665 -28.62 -6.08 -27.55
C ILE A 665 -28.82 -7.30 -26.62
N MET A 666 -29.27 -7.10 -25.37
CA MET A 666 -29.57 -8.23 -24.47
C MET A 666 -30.66 -9.15 -25.02
N GLN A 667 -31.70 -8.58 -25.69
CA GLN A 667 -32.74 -9.37 -26.35
C GLN A 667 -32.17 -10.18 -27.52
N LEU A 668 -31.35 -9.55 -28.37
CA LEU A 668 -30.68 -10.22 -29.48
C LEU A 668 -29.82 -11.41 -28.98
N LEU A 669 -28.99 -11.18 -27.96
CA LEU A 669 -28.14 -12.23 -27.38
C LEU A 669 -28.98 -13.40 -26.80
N LYS A 670 -30.07 -13.08 -26.09
CA LYS A 670 -31.02 -14.08 -25.58
C LYS A 670 -31.65 -14.91 -26.69
N ALA A 671 -32.14 -14.23 -27.74
CA ALA A 671 -32.74 -14.90 -28.91
C ALA A 671 -31.72 -15.76 -29.67
N GLY A 672 -30.47 -15.32 -29.74
CA GLY A 672 -29.35 -16.07 -30.33
C GLY A 672 -28.88 -17.26 -29.50
N GLY A 673 -29.42 -17.50 -28.30
CA GLY A 673 -29.12 -18.66 -27.46
C GLY A 673 -28.09 -18.40 -26.34
N ILE A 674 -27.71 -17.13 -26.10
CA ILE A 674 -26.85 -16.75 -24.96
C ILE A 674 -27.68 -16.69 -23.67
N SER A 675 -27.21 -17.34 -22.61
CA SER A 675 -27.84 -17.21 -21.30
C SER A 675 -27.53 -15.84 -20.71
N ILE A 676 -28.57 -15.07 -20.41
CA ILE A 676 -28.44 -13.71 -19.87
C ILE A 676 -28.66 -13.72 -18.37
N TYR A 677 -27.98 -12.79 -17.67
CA TYR A 677 -28.11 -12.61 -16.22
C TYR A 677 -29.11 -11.48 -15.93
N THR A 678 -30.21 -11.84 -15.28
CA THR A 678 -31.27 -10.90 -14.87
C THR A 678 -32.02 -11.46 -13.67
N ASP A 679 -32.46 -10.59 -12.76
CA ASP A 679 -33.29 -10.97 -11.59
C ASP A 679 -34.79 -10.78 -11.83
N GLU A 680 -35.18 -10.31 -13.01
CA GLU A 680 -36.57 -10.04 -13.42
C GLU A 680 -37.36 -9.12 -12.46
N LYS A 681 -36.69 -8.48 -11.49
CA LYS A 681 -37.35 -7.59 -10.50
C LYS A 681 -37.91 -6.31 -11.12
N ARG A 682 -37.34 -5.87 -12.22
CA ARG A 682 -37.86 -4.70 -12.96
C ARG A 682 -38.70 -5.17 -14.14
N PRO A 683 -40.04 -5.22 -14.00
CA PRO A 683 -40.95 -5.68 -15.04
C PRO A 683 -40.90 -4.73 -16.26
N SER A 684 -41.41 -5.25 -17.41
CA SER A 684 -41.63 -4.44 -18.58
C SER A 684 -42.70 -3.37 -18.30
N ASP A 685 -42.52 -2.19 -18.86
CA ASP A 685 -43.45 -1.06 -18.78
C ASP A 685 -43.63 -0.39 -20.15
N VAL A 686 -44.48 0.70 -20.22
CA VAL A 686 -44.70 1.48 -21.45
C VAL A 686 -43.41 2.10 -22.02
N ASN A 687 -42.34 2.26 -21.20
CA ASN A 687 -41.05 2.80 -21.60
C ASN A 687 -40.10 1.73 -22.12
N ASN A 688 -40.28 0.46 -21.72
CA ASN A 688 -39.55 -0.67 -22.25
C ASN A 688 -40.42 -1.95 -22.24
N PRO A 689 -41.31 -2.11 -23.22
CA PRO A 689 -42.32 -3.19 -23.23
C PRO A 689 -41.75 -4.59 -23.28
N LYS A 690 -40.49 -4.77 -23.76
CA LYS A 690 -39.79 -6.05 -23.88
C LYS A 690 -38.86 -6.33 -22.71
N GLY A 691 -38.85 -5.50 -21.64
CA GLY A 691 -38.09 -5.70 -20.38
C GLY A 691 -36.74 -4.99 -20.35
N TYR A 692 -36.25 -4.78 -19.15
CA TYR A 692 -35.01 -3.99 -18.89
C TYR A 692 -33.76 -4.85 -18.87
N TYR A 693 -33.85 -6.13 -18.59
CA TYR A 693 -32.71 -7.07 -18.51
C TYR A 693 -31.59 -6.58 -17.56
N GLU A 694 -31.98 -5.98 -16.46
CA GLU A 694 -31.11 -5.48 -15.43
C GLU A 694 -31.07 -6.45 -14.25
N PHE A 695 -30.02 -6.35 -13.44
CA PHE A 695 -29.92 -7.02 -12.17
C PHE A 695 -29.68 -5.94 -11.11
N GLU A 696 -30.49 -5.90 -10.06
CA GLU A 696 -30.48 -4.81 -9.08
C GLU A 696 -29.12 -4.62 -8.42
N SER A 697 -28.38 -5.71 -8.14
CA SER A 697 -27.05 -5.66 -7.55
C SER A 697 -25.98 -5.13 -8.51
N LEU A 698 -26.20 -5.16 -9.85
CA LEU A 698 -25.28 -4.59 -10.83
C LEU A 698 -25.39 -3.05 -10.96
N THR A 699 -26.33 -2.44 -10.27
CA THR A 699 -26.42 -0.99 -10.12
C THR A 699 -25.55 -0.47 -8.96
N ARG A 700 -24.89 -1.39 -8.21
CA ARG A 700 -23.98 -1.07 -7.08
C ARG A 700 -22.61 -1.71 -7.32
N PRO A 701 -21.51 -0.97 -7.24
CA PRO A 701 -20.17 -1.43 -7.66
C PRO A 701 -19.64 -2.70 -6.98
N ASN A 702 -19.97 -2.94 -5.72
CA ASN A 702 -19.29 -3.94 -4.87
C ASN A 702 -19.76 -5.40 -5.06
N SER A 703 -20.62 -5.71 -6.03
CA SER A 703 -21.21 -7.05 -6.21
C SER A 703 -20.71 -7.83 -7.43
N TYR A 704 -19.89 -7.22 -8.30
CA TYR A 704 -19.54 -7.82 -9.60
C TYR A 704 -18.70 -9.09 -9.51
N PHE A 705 -17.77 -9.15 -8.55
CA PHE A 705 -16.84 -10.28 -8.45
C PHE A 705 -17.56 -11.61 -8.17
N GLU A 706 -18.50 -11.63 -7.25
CA GLU A 706 -19.27 -12.85 -6.92
C GLU A 706 -20.23 -13.24 -8.05
N LEU A 707 -20.82 -12.25 -8.72
CA LEU A 707 -21.73 -12.49 -9.83
C LEU A 707 -21.05 -13.14 -11.04
N PHE A 708 -19.81 -12.74 -11.35
CA PHE A 708 -19.05 -13.31 -12.46
C PHE A 708 -18.52 -14.71 -12.19
N LYS A 709 -18.53 -15.18 -10.93
CA LYS A 709 -18.25 -16.59 -10.59
C LYS A 709 -19.36 -17.55 -11.01
N ASP A 710 -20.59 -17.07 -11.21
CA ASP A 710 -21.69 -17.92 -11.70
C ASP A 710 -21.37 -18.41 -13.11
N LYS A 711 -21.25 -19.75 -13.23
CA LYS A 711 -20.94 -20.40 -14.50
C LYS A 711 -22.15 -20.52 -15.41
N LYS A 712 -23.37 -20.28 -14.93
CA LYS A 712 -24.62 -20.44 -15.70
C LYS A 712 -24.92 -19.27 -16.61
N ALA A 713 -24.56 -18.05 -16.19
CA ALA A 713 -24.81 -16.84 -16.95
C ALA A 713 -23.59 -16.46 -17.80
N GLN A 714 -23.83 -16.16 -19.08
CA GLN A 714 -22.79 -15.78 -20.05
C GLN A 714 -22.75 -14.28 -20.34
N ALA A 715 -23.91 -13.59 -20.34
CA ALA A 715 -24.03 -12.18 -20.67
C ALA A 715 -24.65 -11.33 -19.57
N PHE A 716 -24.11 -10.14 -19.36
CA PHE A 716 -24.46 -9.18 -18.31
C PHE A 716 -24.69 -7.79 -18.91
N LYS A 717 -25.66 -7.05 -18.41
CA LYS A 717 -25.89 -5.65 -18.78
C LYS A 717 -25.31 -4.74 -17.72
N ILE A 718 -24.30 -3.95 -18.08
CA ILE A 718 -23.61 -2.99 -17.21
C ILE A 718 -23.46 -1.68 -17.96
N THR A 719 -24.26 -0.66 -17.61
CA THR A 719 -24.26 0.62 -18.31
C THR A 719 -23.12 1.55 -17.87
N TYR A 720 -22.78 2.55 -18.66
CA TYR A 720 -21.86 3.62 -18.29
C TYR A 720 -22.40 4.45 -17.09
N PRO A 721 -21.60 4.89 -16.12
CA PRO A 721 -20.14 4.67 -16.00
C PRO A 721 -19.72 3.37 -15.29
N LEU A 722 -20.67 2.53 -14.84
CA LEU A 722 -20.42 1.35 -14.01
C LEU A 722 -19.50 0.29 -14.66
N ILE A 723 -19.28 0.38 -15.96
CA ILE A 723 -18.35 -0.52 -16.67
C ILE A 723 -16.92 -0.42 -16.16
N GLN A 724 -16.52 0.71 -15.60
CA GLN A 724 -15.18 0.94 -15.04
C GLN A 724 -14.92 0.10 -13.78
N GLU A 725 -15.97 -0.42 -13.16
CA GLU A 725 -15.90 -1.28 -11.97
C GLU A 725 -15.73 -2.78 -12.29
N LEU A 726 -15.51 -3.12 -13.56
CA LEU A 726 -15.31 -4.52 -13.96
C LEU A 726 -14.05 -5.11 -13.31
N PRO A 727 -14.15 -6.24 -12.58
CA PRO A 727 -12.99 -6.89 -11.98
C PRO A 727 -11.93 -7.27 -12.99
N SER A 728 -10.68 -6.88 -12.76
CA SER A 728 -9.54 -7.19 -13.64
C SER A 728 -9.20 -8.69 -13.71
N SER A 729 -9.74 -9.50 -12.79
CA SER A 729 -9.51 -10.96 -12.70
C SER A 729 -10.27 -11.78 -13.74
N PHE A 730 -11.15 -11.19 -14.55
CA PHE A 730 -11.89 -11.87 -15.61
C PHE A 730 -11.52 -11.30 -16.99
N SER A 731 -11.71 -12.12 -18.04
CA SER A 731 -11.66 -11.64 -19.42
C SER A 731 -13.06 -11.27 -19.89
N TYR A 732 -13.17 -10.22 -20.69
CA TYR A 732 -14.45 -9.72 -21.17
C TYR A 732 -14.49 -9.55 -22.69
N LYS A 733 -15.66 -9.83 -23.27
CA LYS A 733 -16.07 -9.38 -24.58
C LYS A 733 -17.19 -8.36 -24.38
N VAL A 734 -16.91 -7.08 -24.59
CA VAL A 734 -17.84 -5.98 -24.32
C VAL A 734 -18.48 -5.53 -25.63
N ILE A 735 -19.81 -5.50 -25.70
CA ILE A 735 -20.57 -4.90 -26.81
C ILE A 735 -21.05 -3.54 -26.32
N VAL A 736 -20.51 -2.47 -26.89
CA VAL A 736 -20.86 -1.09 -26.61
C VAL A 736 -21.86 -0.62 -27.67
N ILE A 737 -23.08 -0.28 -27.28
CA ILE A 737 -24.06 0.30 -28.16
C ILE A 737 -24.10 1.82 -28.00
N GLU A 738 -23.83 2.53 -29.10
CA GLU A 738 -23.88 3.97 -29.19
C GLU A 738 -25.18 4.41 -29.88
N ARG A 739 -25.69 5.54 -29.49
CA ARG A 739 -26.86 6.16 -30.09
C ARG A 739 -26.67 7.66 -30.16
N ASN A 740 -27.27 8.32 -31.13
CA ASN A 740 -27.29 9.77 -31.21
C ASN A 740 -27.64 10.39 -29.85
N LEU A 741 -26.81 11.30 -29.37
CA LEU A 741 -26.90 11.85 -28.02
C LEU A 741 -28.21 12.60 -27.77
N GLN A 742 -28.75 13.32 -28.79
CA GLN A 742 -30.02 13.99 -28.69
C GLN A 742 -31.16 12.98 -28.49
N SER A 743 -31.14 11.88 -29.24
CA SER A 743 -32.10 10.77 -29.08
C SER A 743 -32.03 10.11 -27.71
N VAL A 744 -30.85 9.99 -27.13
CA VAL A 744 -30.64 9.50 -25.74
C VAL A 744 -31.27 10.45 -24.73
N ILE A 745 -30.98 11.75 -24.83
CA ILE A 745 -31.52 12.80 -23.96
C ILE A 745 -33.04 12.85 -24.05
N PHE A 746 -33.58 12.86 -25.26
CA PHE A 746 -35.05 12.83 -25.49
C PHE A 746 -35.69 11.60 -24.81
N SER A 747 -35.10 10.42 -24.98
CA SER A 747 -35.60 9.19 -24.36
C SER A 747 -35.51 9.21 -22.83
N GLN A 748 -34.47 9.84 -22.24
CA GLN A 748 -34.35 10.00 -20.79
C GLN A 748 -35.37 10.99 -20.23
N ASN A 749 -35.55 12.14 -20.89
CA ASN A 749 -36.51 13.17 -20.49
C ASN A 749 -37.94 12.65 -20.51
N LYS A 750 -38.31 11.93 -21.58
CA LYS A 750 -39.62 11.28 -21.68
C LYS A 750 -39.91 10.31 -20.54
N MET A 751 -38.87 9.60 -20.08
CA MET A 751 -39.02 8.66 -18.95
C MET A 751 -39.18 9.40 -17.62
N LYS A 752 -38.52 10.57 -17.45
CA LYS A 752 -38.55 11.36 -16.20
C LYS A 752 -39.72 12.33 -16.13
N GLY A 753 -40.46 12.54 -17.24
CA GLY A 753 -41.56 13.48 -17.29
C GLY A 753 -41.16 14.96 -17.21
N THR A 754 -39.87 15.27 -17.55
CA THR A 754 -39.31 16.63 -17.47
C THR A 754 -39.03 17.19 -18.87
N SER A 755 -39.45 18.45 -19.14
CA SER A 755 -39.09 19.20 -20.34
C SER A 755 -38.56 20.57 -19.93
N ASN A 756 -37.23 20.77 -19.91
CA ASN A 756 -36.65 22.07 -19.64
C ASN A 756 -35.36 22.25 -20.49
N ASP A 757 -35.40 23.18 -21.46
CA ASP A 757 -34.36 23.35 -22.49
C ASP A 757 -33.02 23.83 -21.94
N ALA A 758 -33.00 24.59 -20.85
CA ALA A 758 -31.76 25.06 -20.23
C ALA A 758 -30.95 23.93 -19.54
N LEU A 759 -31.59 22.85 -19.11
CA LEU A 759 -30.97 21.68 -18.55
C LEU A 759 -30.39 20.71 -19.61
N GLN A 760 -30.86 20.83 -20.86
CA GLN A 760 -30.44 19.91 -21.93
C GLN A 760 -29.00 20.08 -22.37
N PHE A 761 -28.48 21.30 -22.39
CA PHE A 761 -27.07 21.56 -22.77
C PHE A 761 -26.07 20.99 -21.75
N ASN A 762 -26.32 21.21 -20.46
CA ASN A 762 -25.48 20.65 -19.39
C ASN A 762 -25.57 19.12 -19.33
N LEU A 763 -26.72 18.54 -19.59
CA LEU A 763 -26.93 17.10 -19.66
C LEU A 763 -26.18 16.47 -20.85
N ALA A 764 -26.22 17.12 -22.02
CA ALA A 764 -25.51 16.67 -23.21
C ALA A 764 -24.00 16.65 -23.00
N THR A 765 -23.45 17.71 -22.42
CA THR A 765 -22.02 17.82 -22.09
C THR A 765 -21.61 16.74 -21.07
N GLY A 766 -22.38 16.55 -20.00
CA GLY A 766 -22.11 15.53 -18.99
C GLY A 766 -22.18 14.09 -19.54
N LEU A 767 -23.17 13.78 -20.37
CA LEU A 767 -23.29 12.46 -20.99
C LEU A 767 -22.18 12.19 -22.01
N ASN A 768 -21.74 13.22 -22.74
CA ASN A 768 -20.62 13.09 -23.67
C ASN A 768 -19.32 12.84 -22.91
N GLN A 769 -19.09 13.56 -21.82
CA GLN A 769 -17.91 13.36 -20.95
C GLN A 769 -17.88 11.95 -20.35
N ILE A 770 -19.01 11.43 -19.86
CA ILE A 770 -19.11 10.05 -19.38
C ILE A 770 -18.75 9.06 -20.49
N ARG A 771 -19.26 9.26 -21.70
CA ARG A 771 -18.96 8.41 -22.87
C ARG A 771 -17.46 8.41 -23.18
N GLU A 772 -16.87 9.59 -23.34
CA GLU A 772 -15.45 9.75 -23.66
C GLU A 772 -14.55 9.12 -22.56
N THR A 773 -14.88 9.32 -21.29
CA THR A 773 -14.14 8.73 -20.17
C THR A 773 -14.20 7.20 -20.16
N CYS A 774 -15.40 6.62 -20.38
CA CYS A 774 -15.56 5.17 -20.44
C CYS A 774 -14.89 4.55 -21.67
N ASP A 775 -14.93 5.24 -22.81
CA ASP A 775 -14.28 4.80 -24.05
C ASP A 775 -12.76 4.83 -23.92
N ALA A 776 -12.21 5.89 -23.32
CA ALA A 776 -10.78 5.97 -23.01
C ALA A 776 -10.37 4.84 -22.04
N TRP A 777 -11.17 4.59 -21.01
CA TRP A 777 -10.91 3.50 -20.08
C TRP A 777 -10.93 2.13 -20.76
N LEU A 778 -11.90 1.84 -21.62
CA LEU A 778 -11.97 0.57 -22.37
C LEU A 778 -10.73 0.33 -23.22
N ASN A 779 -10.18 1.37 -23.86
CA ASN A 779 -8.99 1.28 -24.69
C ASN A 779 -7.72 0.94 -23.89
N LEU A 780 -7.70 1.24 -22.58
CA LEU A 780 -6.57 0.97 -21.69
C LEU A 780 -6.59 -0.45 -21.09
N GLN A 781 -7.72 -1.18 -21.19
CA GLN A 781 -7.86 -2.49 -20.55
C GLN A 781 -7.31 -3.63 -21.41
N THR A 782 -6.36 -4.40 -20.87
CA THR A 782 -5.74 -5.53 -21.56
C THR A 782 -6.58 -6.82 -21.51
N ASN A 783 -7.48 -6.92 -20.52
CA ASN A 783 -8.39 -8.06 -20.32
C ASN A 783 -9.76 -7.87 -21.00
N ILE A 784 -9.97 -6.77 -21.71
CA ILE A 784 -11.22 -6.44 -22.40
C ILE A 784 -10.99 -6.37 -23.91
N LYS A 785 -11.83 -7.10 -24.65
CA LYS A 785 -12.06 -6.85 -26.09
C LYS A 785 -13.42 -6.22 -26.24
N PHE A 786 -13.58 -5.19 -27.06
CA PHE A 786 -14.88 -4.56 -27.25
C PHE A 786 -15.22 -4.35 -28.71
N LEU A 787 -16.51 -4.37 -28.99
CA LEU A 787 -17.14 -4.06 -30.27
C LEU A 787 -18.07 -2.88 -30.06
N LYS A 788 -17.88 -1.79 -30.83
CA LYS A 788 -18.83 -0.66 -30.86
C LYS A 788 -19.82 -0.86 -31.97
N LEU A 789 -21.10 -0.65 -31.66
CA LEU A 789 -22.23 -0.74 -32.57
C LEU A 789 -23.02 0.58 -32.54
N SER A 790 -23.44 1.08 -33.67
CA SER A 790 -24.41 2.16 -33.77
C SER A 790 -25.83 1.62 -33.67
N TYR A 791 -26.64 2.24 -32.79
CA TYR A 791 -28.05 1.89 -32.69
C TYR A 791 -28.81 2.15 -34.02
N GLU A 792 -28.44 3.21 -34.70
CA GLU A 792 -29.02 3.59 -35.98
C GLU A 792 -28.65 2.56 -37.07
N GLU A 793 -27.41 2.19 -37.21
CA GLU A 793 -26.93 1.18 -38.15
C GLU A 793 -27.50 -0.21 -37.87
N LEU A 794 -27.65 -0.59 -36.58
CA LEU A 794 -28.33 -1.84 -36.20
C LEU A 794 -29.78 -1.91 -36.69
N LEU A 795 -30.49 -0.77 -36.79
CA LEU A 795 -31.85 -0.72 -37.34
C LEU A 795 -31.88 -0.64 -38.87
N GLU A 796 -30.91 0.02 -39.51
CA GLU A 796 -30.83 0.17 -40.95
C GLU A 796 -30.29 -1.10 -41.63
N ASN A 797 -29.23 -1.73 -41.03
CA ASN A 797 -28.56 -2.88 -41.59
C ASN A 797 -28.45 -4.06 -40.57
N PRO A 798 -29.58 -4.57 -40.07
CA PRO A 798 -29.58 -5.50 -38.94
C PRO A 798 -28.87 -6.82 -39.23
N THR A 799 -28.87 -7.31 -40.45
CA THR A 799 -28.20 -8.56 -40.83
C THR A 799 -26.69 -8.43 -40.65
N GLN A 800 -26.10 -7.34 -41.12
CA GLN A 800 -24.67 -7.10 -41.04
C GLN A 800 -24.24 -6.90 -39.59
N GLU A 801 -24.97 -6.13 -38.79
CA GLU A 801 -24.62 -5.87 -37.40
C GLU A 801 -24.77 -7.12 -36.51
N ILE A 802 -25.74 -7.98 -36.77
CA ILE A 802 -25.89 -9.27 -36.10
C ILE A 802 -24.70 -10.20 -36.47
N GLU A 803 -24.29 -10.22 -37.73
CA GLU A 803 -23.10 -10.96 -38.17
C GLU A 803 -21.83 -10.46 -37.47
N ASN A 804 -21.65 -9.14 -37.36
CA ASN A 804 -20.56 -8.52 -36.61
C ASN A 804 -20.53 -8.98 -35.13
N ILE A 805 -21.72 -9.05 -34.49
CA ILE A 805 -21.85 -9.59 -33.12
C ILE A 805 -21.41 -11.06 -33.05
N CYS A 806 -21.86 -11.89 -33.98
CA CYS A 806 -21.53 -13.32 -34.01
C CYS A 806 -20.02 -13.54 -34.19
N VAL A 807 -19.41 -12.84 -35.13
CA VAL A 807 -17.95 -12.89 -35.40
C VAL A 807 -17.17 -12.42 -34.18
N PHE A 808 -17.56 -11.29 -33.58
CA PHE A 808 -16.89 -10.76 -32.38
C PHE A 808 -16.98 -11.71 -31.20
N LEU A 809 -18.14 -12.33 -30.98
CA LEU A 809 -18.32 -13.27 -29.87
C LEU A 809 -17.65 -14.63 -30.15
N ASP A 810 -17.31 -14.93 -31.39
CA ASP A 810 -16.81 -16.25 -31.83
C ASP A 810 -17.79 -17.36 -31.37
N LYS A 811 -19.06 -17.17 -31.66
CA LYS A 811 -20.17 -18.08 -31.31
C LYS A 811 -21.13 -18.22 -32.46
N ASP A 812 -21.57 -19.44 -32.68
CA ASP A 812 -22.65 -19.75 -33.63
C ASP A 812 -23.99 -19.47 -32.97
N LEU A 813 -24.60 -18.32 -33.30
CA LEU A 813 -25.84 -17.83 -32.75
C LEU A 813 -26.98 -17.95 -33.75
N ASP A 814 -28.21 -18.13 -33.27
CA ASP A 814 -29.41 -18.21 -34.10
C ASP A 814 -29.79 -16.79 -34.66
N GLN A 815 -29.13 -16.44 -35.77
CA GLN A 815 -29.27 -15.11 -36.40
C GLN A 815 -30.69 -14.83 -36.86
N GLU A 816 -31.45 -15.87 -37.28
CA GLU A 816 -32.87 -15.67 -37.70
C GLU A 816 -33.73 -15.23 -36.52
N LYS A 817 -33.54 -15.85 -35.36
CA LYS A 817 -34.26 -15.43 -34.16
C LYS A 817 -33.84 -14.04 -33.69
N MET A 818 -32.55 -13.72 -33.81
CA MET A 818 -32.05 -12.37 -33.49
C MET A 818 -32.69 -11.32 -34.37
N LEU A 819 -32.76 -11.52 -35.70
CA LEU A 819 -33.40 -10.62 -36.62
C LEU A 819 -34.90 -10.39 -36.30
N LYS A 820 -35.61 -11.43 -35.90
CA LYS A 820 -37.05 -11.33 -35.51
C LYS A 820 -37.28 -10.52 -34.22
N CYS A 821 -36.25 -10.24 -33.42
CA CYS A 821 -36.35 -9.42 -32.22
C CYS A 821 -36.39 -7.92 -32.52
N ILE A 822 -35.91 -7.50 -33.67
CA ILE A 822 -35.85 -6.09 -34.05
C ILE A 822 -37.26 -5.60 -34.39
N ASP A 823 -37.75 -4.64 -33.63
CA ASP A 823 -39.06 -4.06 -33.78
C ASP A 823 -38.94 -2.56 -34.12
N TYR A 824 -39.13 -2.24 -35.38
CA TYR A 824 -39.00 -0.88 -35.91
C TYR A 824 -40.02 0.11 -35.31
N ASN A 825 -41.15 -0.38 -34.79
CA ASN A 825 -42.17 0.47 -34.16
C ASN A 825 -41.75 0.99 -32.79
N LEU A 826 -40.70 0.39 -32.20
CA LEU A 826 -40.14 0.83 -30.93
C LEU A 826 -39.07 1.92 -31.11
N ASN A 827 -38.74 2.31 -32.32
CA ASN A 827 -37.85 3.44 -32.61
C ASN A 827 -38.54 4.77 -32.34
N ARG A 828 -38.29 5.35 -31.18
CA ARG A 828 -38.92 6.60 -30.72
C ARG A 828 -38.21 7.89 -31.21
N SER A 829 -37.26 7.78 -32.11
CA SER A 829 -36.49 8.92 -32.63
C SER A 829 -37.14 9.58 -33.88
N GLN A 830 -38.27 9.11 -34.35
CA GLN A 830 -38.93 9.61 -35.56
C GLN A 830 -40.13 10.51 -35.31
N HIS A 831 -40.28 11.14 -34.12
CA HIS A 831 -41.32 12.16 -33.92
C HIS A 831 -40.80 13.33 -33.11
#